data_0e056d2d2b053de2541c8cc834598b5e
#
_entry.id   0e056d2d2b053de2541c8cc834598b5e
#
_cell.length_a   1.000
_cell.length_b   1.000
_cell.length_c   1.000
_cell.angle_alpha   90.00
_cell.angle_beta   90.00
_cell.angle_gamma   90.00
#
_symmetry.space_group_name_H-M   'P 1'
#
loop_
_entity.id
_entity.type
_entity.pdbx_description
1 polymer ?
#
loop_
_entity_poly.entity_id
_entity_poly.type
_entity_poly.pdbx_seq_one_letter_code
_entity_poly.pdbx_strand_id
1 'polypeptide(L)'
;MTHGLSRVALTAALFASVALPATAEQVFNRIATFPVATNLPADKDKLSTTSAEIITVSEDGNTLIYSDSPLGGIGFIDITDAKAPKAAGALMMDGEPTSVAAAGAKILVGVNTSESFTSPSGKLAVVDIATKTIEATCDIGGQPDSVAVAKDGSFVAIAIENERDEDVNDGALPQMPAGDLVILSLNDGAADCGSIKRVALTGLAEIAPEDPEPEFVAINSLGEIAVTLQENNHIAIVDGKTGEVKSHFSAGTVDLTGIDTKSDGALKFSGTKEGVLREPDAVKWLDDDRLVIANEGDWNGGSRGFTIFDKTGKVAYESGASLEMAIAQIGHFPDKRARSKGVEPEGLEAATFGDQNYFFVLAERASVVGVYKDTGAEPELTQLLPSGVSPEGAVAIPSRNLLATANEVDLGEDGGPRSHVMLYELAEGTPAYPMIRSAMVDGAPIGWGALSGLVGDAEKAGTLYAVNDSFYAMQPTIFTIDATQKPAVITSALPITRGGAAAQKLDLEGITLDGKGGFWLASEGDAAKLVGHGLYNVNAKGEIKAEIGLPVELLAGQTRFGLEGITSVGTGDDMTLWMAVQREWGDDEKGSVKLLSYNPKSKEWGAVRYPLEAPGEGWVGLSEISAHGDHVYIVERDNQIGDNAKLKKLYRVAIADLKPGKIGEELPTVVKEEVHDFIPDLKAATNGYVVDKLEGFAFDAAGKAFAVTDNDGVDDSSGETVFWEVNLQGTN
;
A
#
# COMPACT_ATOMS: atom_id res chain seq x y z
N MET A 1 72.64 -24.85 44.10
CA MET A 1 71.20 -24.72 44.04
C MET A 1 70.89 -23.28 43.55
N THR A 2 70.76 -23.11 42.29
CA THR A 2 70.48 -21.80 41.68
C THR A 2 69.30 -21.93 40.73
N HIS A 3 68.23 -21.30 41.10
CA HIS A 3 66.99 -21.24 40.28
C HIS A 3 67.15 -20.18 39.18
N GLY A 4 67.04 -20.63 37.91
CA GLY A 4 66.95 -19.76 36.73
C GLY A 4 65.50 -19.37 36.47
N LEU A 5 65.23 -18.09 36.44
CA LEU A 5 64.00 -17.51 36.00
C LEU A 5 64.02 -17.26 34.49
N SER A 6 63.24 -18.02 33.73
CA SER A 6 62.96 -17.72 32.31
C SER A 6 61.94 -16.61 32.19
N ARG A 7 62.31 -15.53 31.54
CA ARG A 7 61.38 -14.45 31.11
C ARG A 7 60.77 -14.81 29.74
N VAL A 8 59.46 -15.04 29.71
CA VAL A 8 58.68 -15.13 28.46
C VAL A 8 58.32 -13.73 28.06
N ALA A 9 58.81 -13.27 26.90
CA ALA A 9 58.39 -12.03 26.29
C ALA A 9 57.11 -12.25 25.49
N LEU A 10 56.01 -11.64 25.91
CA LEU A 10 54.73 -11.64 25.19
C LEU A 10 54.78 -10.52 24.14
N THR A 11 54.88 -10.91 22.87
CA THR A 11 54.77 -9.98 21.74
C THR A 11 53.27 -9.76 21.42
N ALA A 12 52.74 -8.60 21.75
CA ALA A 12 51.39 -8.21 21.35
C ALA A 12 51.43 -7.79 19.87
N ALA A 13 50.86 -8.57 18.99
CA ALA A 13 50.59 -8.18 17.61
C ALA A 13 49.33 -7.27 17.57
N LEU A 14 49.52 -5.99 17.29
CA LEU A 14 48.41 -5.09 16.94
C LEU A 14 47.89 -5.51 15.57
N PHE A 15 46.73 -6.13 15.51
CA PHE A 15 45.93 -6.21 14.29
C PHE A 15 45.27 -4.82 14.08
N ALA A 16 45.82 -4.04 13.17
CA ALA A 16 45.10 -2.90 12.61
C ALA A 16 43.96 -3.46 11.74
N SER A 17 42.73 -3.45 12.24
CA SER A 17 41.55 -3.65 11.42
C SER A 17 41.44 -2.48 10.47
N VAL A 18 41.79 -2.69 9.22
CA VAL A 18 41.42 -1.77 8.13
C VAL A 18 39.91 -1.89 8.00
N ALA A 19 39.17 -0.90 8.50
CA ALA A 19 37.77 -0.75 8.17
C ALA A 19 37.72 -0.49 6.65
N LEU A 20 37.29 -1.49 5.90
CA LEU A 20 36.86 -1.26 4.52
C LEU A 20 35.72 -0.24 4.58
N PRO A 21 35.71 0.79 3.70
CA PRO A 21 34.54 1.65 3.60
C PRO A 21 33.34 0.75 3.32
N ALA A 22 32.28 0.87 4.11
CA ALA A 22 31.01 0.27 3.76
C ALA A 22 30.65 0.82 2.37
N THR A 23 30.57 -0.05 1.37
CA THR A 23 29.99 0.34 0.07
C THR A 23 28.57 0.76 0.37
N ALA A 24 28.19 1.97 -0.07
CA ALA A 24 26.81 2.41 0.05
C ALA A 24 25.92 1.37 -0.63
N GLU A 25 24.85 1.00 0.02
CA GLU A 25 23.92 -0.01 -0.51
C GLU A 25 23.12 0.59 -1.67
N GLN A 26 22.89 -0.20 -2.72
CA GLN A 26 22.01 0.18 -3.83
C GLN A 26 20.57 -0.05 -3.38
N VAL A 27 19.76 1.00 -3.42
CA VAL A 27 18.37 0.98 -2.97
C VAL A 27 17.45 1.63 -4.00
N PHE A 28 16.24 1.12 -4.11
CA PHE A 28 15.18 1.78 -4.87
C PHE A 28 14.48 2.79 -3.98
N ASN A 29 14.39 4.03 -4.44
CA ASN A 29 13.57 5.04 -3.78
C ASN A 29 12.60 5.65 -4.80
N ARG A 30 11.35 5.88 -4.40
CA ARG A 30 10.36 6.59 -5.21
C ARG A 30 10.88 7.99 -5.49
N ILE A 31 10.88 8.38 -6.77
CA ILE A 31 11.34 9.69 -7.23
C ILE A 31 10.23 10.56 -7.80
N ALA A 32 9.12 9.95 -8.22
CA ALA A 32 7.95 10.66 -8.73
C ALA A 32 6.68 9.81 -8.63
N THR A 33 5.55 10.50 -8.64
CA THR A 33 4.20 9.93 -8.80
C THR A 33 3.51 10.64 -9.95
N PHE A 34 2.75 9.89 -10.76
CA PHE A 34 2.00 10.44 -11.88
C PHE A 34 0.53 10.05 -11.74
N PRO A 35 -0.39 10.99 -11.48
CA PRO A 35 -1.82 10.72 -11.47
C PRO A 35 -2.34 10.43 -12.89
N VAL A 36 -2.86 9.22 -13.11
CA VAL A 36 -3.34 8.75 -14.43
C VAL A 36 -4.44 9.66 -14.98
N ALA A 37 -5.29 10.19 -14.13
CA ALA A 37 -6.34 11.13 -14.50
C ALA A 37 -5.85 12.41 -15.22
N THR A 38 -4.55 12.73 -15.16
CA THR A 38 -3.97 13.84 -15.94
C THR A 38 -3.89 13.56 -17.45
N ASN A 39 -4.01 12.28 -17.84
CA ASN A 39 -4.07 11.86 -19.25
C ASN A 39 -5.49 11.81 -19.81
N LEU A 40 -6.54 12.06 -19.01
CA LEU A 40 -7.91 12.04 -19.49
C LEU A 40 -8.09 12.96 -20.70
N PRO A 41 -8.74 12.49 -21.79
CA PRO A 41 -9.10 13.32 -22.91
C PRO A 41 -9.95 14.53 -22.48
N ALA A 42 -9.75 15.68 -23.14
CA ALA A 42 -10.38 16.94 -22.74
C ALA A 42 -11.92 16.95 -22.84
N ASP A 43 -12.51 16.01 -23.53
CA ASP A 43 -13.96 15.80 -23.68
C ASP A 43 -14.56 14.85 -22.63
N LYS A 44 -13.74 14.20 -21.81
CA LYS A 44 -14.17 13.34 -20.71
C LYS A 44 -14.41 14.14 -19.42
N ASP A 45 -15.29 13.64 -18.57
CA ASP A 45 -15.47 14.16 -17.22
C ASP A 45 -14.17 13.97 -16.42
N LYS A 46 -13.82 14.95 -15.60
CA LYS A 46 -12.64 14.88 -14.75
C LYS A 46 -12.70 13.76 -13.69
N LEU A 47 -13.91 13.32 -13.34
CA LEU A 47 -14.17 12.23 -12.42
C LEU A 47 -14.33 10.89 -13.13
N SER A 48 -14.24 10.84 -14.48
CA SER A 48 -14.27 9.55 -15.20
C SER A 48 -13.24 8.63 -14.61
N THR A 49 -13.63 7.39 -14.33
CA THR A 49 -12.73 6.32 -13.88
C THR A 49 -11.63 6.10 -14.90
N THR A 50 -10.42 5.97 -14.45
CA THR A 50 -9.23 5.73 -15.27
C THR A 50 -8.28 4.83 -14.50
N SER A 51 -7.55 3.98 -15.19
CA SER A 51 -6.67 2.99 -14.58
C SER A 51 -5.31 2.98 -15.24
N ALA A 52 -4.31 2.51 -14.53
CA ALA A 52 -3.08 2.00 -15.12
C ALA A 52 -2.91 0.58 -14.59
N GLU A 53 -3.04 -0.37 -15.50
CA GLU A 53 -2.98 -1.80 -15.22
C GLU A 53 -1.66 -2.35 -15.74
N ILE A 54 -1.60 -2.90 -16.94
CA ILE A 54 -0.36 -3.39 -17.54
C ILE A 54 0.44 -2.24 -18.14
N ILE A 55 1.74 -2.17 -17.88
CA ILE A 55 2.63 -1.08 -18.28
C ILE A 55 3.85 -1.58 -19.05
N THR A 56 4.25 -0.83 -20.05
CA THR A 56 5.49 -1.05 -20.82
C THR A 56 6.22 0.25 -21.08
N VAL A 57 7.41 0.18 -21.70
CA VAL A 57 8.23 1.34 -22.01
C VAL A 57 8.71 1.32 -23.45
N SER A 58 8.82 2.49 -24.08
CA SER A 58 9.44 2.64 -25.41
C SER A 58 10.90 2.19 -25.41
N GLU A 59 11.42 1.77 -26.57
CA GLU A 59 12.80 1.26 -26.72
C GLU A 59 13.87 2.25 -26.22
N ASP A 60 13.64 3.55 -26.36
CA ASP A 60 14.54 4.61 -25.87
C ASP A 60 14.41 4.86 -24.35
N GLY A 61 13.46 4.21 -23.68
CA GLY A 61 13.22 4.34 -22.25
C GLY A 61 12.60 5.66 -21.80
N ASN A 62 12.02 6.47 -22.70
CA ASN A 62 11.56 7.82 -22.41
C ASN A 62 10.03 7.97 -22.37
N THR A 63 9.28 6.99 -22.82
CA THR A 63 7.82 7.01 -22.78
C THR A 63 7.31 5.73 -22.12
N LEU A 64 6.52 5.86 -21.04
CA LEU A 64 5.73 4.76 -20.50
C LEU A 64 4.39 4.70 -21.24
N ILE A 65 3.91 3.48 -21.46
CA ILE A 65 2.61 3.20 -22.07
C ILE A 65 1.89 2.20 -21.17
N TYR A 66 0.61 2.44 -20.87
CA TYR A 66 -0.20 1.60 -19.99
C TYR A 66 -1.58 1.34 -20.59
N SER A 67 -2.19 0.19 -20.26
CA SER A 67 -3.61 -0.09 -20.49
C SER A 67 -4.47 0.66 -19.49
N ASP A 68 -5.62 1.14 -19.94
CA ASP A 68 -6.64 1.83 -19.16
C ASP A 68 -7.99 1.26 -19.58
N SER A 69 -8.33 0.09 -18.99
CA SER A 69 -9.52 -0.69 -19.35
C SER A 69 -10.80 0.10 -19.13
N PRO A 70 -11.04 0.74 -17.97
CA PRO A 70 -12.28 1.47 -17.74
C PRO A 70 -12.42 2.71 -18.62
N LEU A 71 -11.32 3.33 -19.04
CA LEU A 71 -11.36 4.41 -20.03
C LEU A 71 -11.60 3.91 -21.44
N GLY A 72 -11.24 2.67 -21.76
CA GLY A 72 -11.24 2.08 -23.10
C GLY A 72 -10.10 2.60 -23.97
N GLY A 73 -8.91 2.78 -23.42
CA GLY A 73 -7.76 3.35 -24.13
C GLY A 73 -6.41 2.93 -23.57
N ILE A 74 -5.36 3.40 -24.21
CA ILE A 74 -3.99 3.30 -23.68
C ILE A 74 -3.45 4.70 -23.39
N GLY A 75 -2.75 4.85 -22.27
CA GLY A 75 -2.16 6.13 -21.88
C GLY A 75 -0.65 6.19 -22.15
N PHE A 76 -0.14 7.42 -22.31
CA PHE A 76 1.27 7.69 -22.57
C PHE A 76 1.81 8.68 -21.53
N ILE A 77 2.99 8.42 -20.98
CA ILE A 77 3.66 9.31 -20.02
C ILE A 77 5.07 9.61 -20.53
N ASP A 78 5.40 10.89 -20.70
CA ASP A 78 6.77 11.31 -20.98
C ASP A 78 7.58 11.31 -19.67
N ILE A 79 8.57 10.43 -19.60
CA ILE A 79 9.53 10.28 -18.51
C ILE A 79 10.95 10.68 -18.92
N THR A 80 11.12 11.53 -19.95
CA THR A 80 12.43 12.09 -20.31
C THR A 80 13.12 12.68 -19.08
N ASP A 81 12.37 13.41 -18.25
CA ASP A 81 12.75 13.71 -16.86
C ASP A 81 11.92 12.82 -15.92
N ALA A 82 12.53 11.73 -15.44
CA ALA A 82 11.84 10.77 -14.57
C ALA A 82 11.37 11.35 -13.22
N LYS A 83 11.97 12.49 -12.79
CA LYS A 83 11.57 13.19 -11.54
C LYS A 83 10.41 14.17 -11.75
N ALA A 84 10.03 14.41 -13.01
CA ALA A 84 8.93 15.28 -13.39
C ALA A 84 8.17 14.69 -14.60
N PRO A 85 7.53 13.50 -14.43
CA PRO A 85 6.78 12.84 -15.50
C PRO A 85 5.64 13.75 -15.99
N LYS A 86 5.32 13.66 -17.30
CA LYS A 86 4.31 14.52 -17.91
C LYS A 86 3.28 13.69 -18.67
N ALA A 87 2.03 14.14 -18.61
CA ALA A 87 0.99 13.62 -19.45
C ALA A 87 1.36 13.75 -20.94
N ALA A 88 1.31 12.66 -21.67
CA ALA A 88 1.51 12.64 -23.11
C ALA A 88 0.22 12.24 -23.86
N GLY A 89 -0.91 12.16 -23.17
CA GLY A 89 -2.24 11.90 -23.69
C GLY A 89 -2.60 10.42 -23.74
N ALA A 90 -3.80 10.12 -24.23
CA ALA A 90 -4.34 8.79 -24.39
C ALA A 90 -4.78 8.54 -25.84
N LEU A 91 -4.78 7.26 -26.24
CA LEU A 91 -5.34 6.77 -27.51
C LEU A 91 -6.51 5.84 -27.19
N MET A 92 -7.71 6.22 -27.60
CA MET A 92 -8.91 5.40 -27.41
C MET A 92 -8.89 4.20 -28.36
N MET A 93 -9.28 3.05 -27.84
CA MET A 93 -9.36 1.79 -28.57
C MET A 93 -10.82 1.46 -28.95
N ASP A 94 -11.00 0.50 -29.86
CA ASP A 94 -12.31 -0.06 -30.21
C ASP A 94 -12.49 -1.35 -29.41
N GLY A 95 -12.74 -1.21 -28.11
CA GLY A 95 -12.82 -2.25 -27.09
C GLY A 95 -12.02 -1.91 -25.85
N GLU A 96 -11.87 -2.85 -24.98
CA GLU A 96 -11.18 -2.75 -23.69
C GLU A 96 -9.73 -3.25 -23.81
N PRO A 97 -8.72 -2.37 -23.65
CA PRO A 97 -7.32 -2.81 -23.71
C PRO A 97 -6.92 -3.49 -22.40
N THR A 98 -6.56 -4.75 -22.46
CA THR A 98 -6.16 -5.56 -21.30
C THR A 98 -4.65 -5.57 -21.10
N SER A 99 -3.86 -5.55 -22.18
CA SER A 99 -2.41 -5.65 -22.08
C SER A 99 -1.68 -4.83 -23.12
N VAL A 100 -0.45 -4.39 -22.81
CA VAL A 100 0.44 -3.64 -23.70
C VAL A 100 1.86 -4.20 -23.69
N ALA A 101 2.47 -4.36 -24.88
CA ALA A 101 3.85 -4.81 -25.00
C ALA A 101 4.60 -4.01 -26.08
N ALA A 102 5.82 -3.55 -25.77
CA ALA A 102 6.66 -2.83 -26.72
C ALA A 102 7.30 -3.76 -27.75
N ALA A 103 7.29 -3.35 -29.02
CA ALA A 103 7.90 -4.04 -30.16
C ALA A 103 8.66 -3.04 -31.05
N GLY A 104 9.87 -2.64 -30.63
CA GLY A 104 10.64 -1.58 -31.29
C GLY A 104 9.91 -0.23 -31.23
N ALA A 105 9.61 0.37 -32.38
CA ALA A 105 8.88 1.64 -32.46
C ALA A 105 7.33 1.49 -32.31
N LYS A 106 6.86 0.28 -32.06
CA LYS A 106 5.42 -0.05 -31.95
C LYS A 106 5.06 -0.53 -30.56
N ILE A 107 3.77 -0.42 -30.23
CA ILE A 107 3.14 -1.10 -29.12
C ILE A 107 2.12 -2.10 -29.68
N LEU A 108 2.15 -3.28 -29.15
CA LEU A 108 1.14 -4.30 -29.37
C LEU A 108 0.16 -4.24 -28.19
N VAL A 109 -1.12 -4.13 -28.50
CA VAL A 109 -2.20 -3.97 -27.51
C VAL A 109 -3.17 -5.12 -27.67
N GLY A 110 -3.37 -5.91 -26.61
CA GLY A 110 -4.48 -6.82 -26.48
C GLY A 110 -5.76 -6.03 -26.23
N VAL A 111 -6.79 -6.24 -27.02
CA VAL A 111 -8.05 -5.51 -26.90
C VAL A 111 -9.20 -6.52 -26.84
N ASN A 112 -9.86 -6.59 -25.70
CA ASN A 112 -11.09 -7.34 -25.51
C ASN A 112 -12.24 -6.66 -26.25
N THR A 113 -12.97 -7.40 -27.07
CA THR A 113 -14.13 -6.95 -27.82
C THR A 113 -15.33 -7.89 -27.63
N SER A 114 -15.29 -8.70 -26.57
CA SER A 114 -16.31 -9.70 -26.25
C SER A 114 -17.69 -9.08 -26.08
N GLU A 115 -18.71 -9.72 -26.65
CA GLU A 115 -20.11 -9.33 -26.40
C GLU A 115 -20.62 -9.89 -25.07
N SER A 116 -20.04 -11.00 -24.60
CA SER A 116 -20.33 -11.67 -23.35
C SER A 116 -19.29 -12.76 -23.08
N PHE A 117 -19.23 -13.30 -21.88
CA PHE A 117 -18.41 -14.46 -21.50
C PHE A 117 -18.58 -15.68 -22.42
N THR A 118 -19.76 -15.89 -23.00
CA THR A 118 -20.04 -17.00 -23.92
C THR A 118 -19.83 -16.67 -25.40
N SER A 119 -19.49 -15.43 -25.71
CA SER A 119 -19.19 -14.93 -27.05
C SER A 119 -17.90 -14.08 -27.03
N PRO A 120 -16.77 -14.64 -26.55
CA PRO A 120 -15.52 -13.91 -26.46
C PRO A 120 -14.98 -13.55 -27.83
N SER A 121 -14.37 -12.38 -27.92
CA SER A 121 -13.67 -11.89 -29.10
C SER A 121 -12.59 -10.90 -28.71
N GLY A 122 -11.54 -10.77 -29.54
CA GLY A 122 -10.49 -9.84 -29.27
C GLY A 122 -9.62 -9.55 -30.47
N LYS A 123 -8.83 -8.51 -30.35
CA LYS A 123 -7.93 -8.02 -31.38
C LYS A 123 -6.55 -7.78 -30.82
N LEU A 124 -5.52 -8.00 -31.62
CA LEU A 124 -4.20 -7.42 -31.40
C LEU A 124 -4.08 -6.14 -32.22
N ALA A 125 -4.01 -4.98 -31.58
CA ALA A 125 -3.78 -3.71 -32.26
C ALA A 125 -2.28 -3.39 -32.29
N VAL A 126 -1.80 -2.87 -33.43
CA VAL A 126 -0.44 -2.37 -33.62
C VAL A 126 -0.48 -0.85 -33.64
N VAL A 127 0.14 -0.22 -32.66
CA VAL A 127 0.14 1.23 -32.49
C VAL A 127 1.55 1.79 -32.70
N ASP A 128 1.66 2.84 -33.51
CA ASP A 128 2.90 3.60 -33.64
C ASP A 128 3.09 4.57 -32.49
N ILE A 129 4.20 4.44 -31.73
CA ILE A 129 4.45 5.23 -30.52
C ILE A 129 4.55 6.73 -30.82
N ALA A 130 5.23 7.11 -31.90
CA ALA A 130 5.52 8.50 -32.22
C ALA A 130 4.27 9.26 -32.69
N THR A 131 3.43 8.63 -33.51
CA THR A 131 2.22 9.23 -34.06
C THR A 131 0.98 8.98 -33.21
N LYS A 132 1.03 7.99 -32.31
CA LYS A 132 -0.09 7.51 -31.48
C LYS A 132 -1.31 7.14 -32.34
N THR A 133 -1.06 6.34 -33.38
CA THR A 133 -2.10 5.89 -34.30
C THR A 133 -2.09 4.38 -34.43
N ILE A 134 -3.28 3.79 -34.53
CA ILE A 134 -3.43 2.36 -34.84
C ILE A 134 -3.11 2.17 -36.32
N GLU A 135 -2.09 1.37 -36.63
CA GLU A 135 -1.66 1.08 -38.02
C GLU A 135 -2.29 -0.20 -38.57
N ALA A 136 -2.53 -1.17 -37.69
CA ALA A 136 -3.12 -2.46 -38.06
C ALA A 136 -3.83 -3.09 -36.89
N THR A 137 -4.76 -4.00 -37.16
CA THR A 137 -5.41 -4.87 -36.18
C THR A 137 -5.49 -6.28 -36.72
N CYS A 138 -5.21 -7.29 -35.87
CA CYS A 138 -5.41 -8.69 -36.18
C CYS A 138 -6.55 -9.23 -35.27
N ASP A 139 -7.52 -9.91 -35.87
CA ASP A 139 -8.52 -10.68 -35.12
C ASP A 139 -7.81 -11.90 -34.51
N ILE A 140 -7.84 -12.02 -33.20
CA ILE A 140 -7.21 -13.13 -32.45
C ILE A 140 -8.21 -14.13 -31.92
N GLY A 141 -9.51 -13.91 -32.19
CA GLY A 141 -10.60 -14.90 -32.04
C GLY A 141 -10.90 -15.33 -30.60
N GLY A 142 -10.65 -14.49 -29.63
CA GLY A 142 -10.97 -14.70 -28.20
C GLY A 142 -10.51 -13.52 -27.38
N GLN A 143 -10.90 -13.48 -26.11
CA GLN A 143 -10.53 -12.43 -25.16
C GLN A 143 -9.03 -12.53 -24.81
N PRO A 144 -8.19 -11.54 -25.18
CA PRO A 144 -6.81 -11.53 -24.74
C PRO A 144 -6.74 -11.08 -23.28
N ASP A 145 -5.81 -11.65 -22.53
CA ASP A 145 -5.40 -11.13 -21.26
C ASP A 145 -3.96 -10.60 -21.34
N SER A 146 -2.96 -11.41 -21.48
CA SER A 146 -1.55 -11.03 -21.47
C SER A 146 -0.90 -11.08 -22.87
N VAL A 147 -0.02 -10.10 -23.15
CA VAL A 147 0.74 -9.99 -24.40
C VAL A 147 2.24 -9.90 -24.10
N ALA A 148 3.06 -10.78 -24.67
CA ALA A 148 4.51 -10.72 -24.55
C ALA A 148 5.21 -10.79 -25.90
N VAL A 149 6.27 -9.98 -26.08
CA VAL A 149 7.09 -9.95 -27.28
C VAL A 149 8.41 -10.69 -27.06
N ALA A 150 8.79 -11.55 -27.99
CA ALA A 150 10.07 -12.23 -27.94
C ALA A 150 11.23 -11.23 -27.94
N LYS A 151 12.28 -11.50 -27.16
CA LYS A 151 13.42 -10.59 -26.97
C LYS A 151 14.14 -10.22 -28.28
N ASP A 152 14.10 -11.12 -29.26
CA ASP A 152 14.65 -10.89 -30.60
C ASP A 152 13.68 -10.18 -31.56
N GLY A 153 12.49 -9.84 -31.13
CA GLY A 153 11.44 -9.17 -31.89
C GLY A 153 10.80 -10.05 -32.97
N SER A 154 11.00 -11.38 -32.93
CA SER A 154 10.58 -12.29 -34.04
C SER A 154 9.12 -12.71 -33.94
N PHE A 155 8.49 -12.70 -32.75
CA PHE A 155 7.10 -13.08 -32.55
C PHE A 155 6.51 -12.44 -31.29
N VAL A 156 5.20 -12.46 -31.22
CA VAL A 156 4.39 -12.11 -30.04
C VAL A 156 3.59 -13.33 -29.59
N ALA A 157 3.47 -13.53 -28.30
CA ALA A 157 2.61 -14.51 -27.67
C ALA A 157 1.47 -13.80 -26.93
N ILE A 158 0.27 -14.35 -26.97
CA ILE A 158 -0.94 -13.78 -26.37
C ILE A 158 -1.67 -14.89 -25.64
N ALA A 159 -1.92 -14.72 -24.34
CA ALA A 159 -2.88 -15.53 -23.60
C ALA A 159 -4.29 -15.16 -24.08
N ILE A 160 -5.07 -16.13 -24.46
CA ILE A 160 -6.50 -15.98 -24.76
C ILE A 160 -7.24 -16.68 -23.64
N GLU A 161 -7.64 -15.91 -22.68
CA GLU A 161 -8.24 -16.41 -21.44
C GLU A 161 -9.69 -16.90 -21.68
N ASN A 162 -10.52 -16.06 -22.31
CA ASN A 162 -11.97 -16.24 -22.41
C ASN A 162 -12.64 -16.36 -21.03
N GLU A 163 -12.33 -15.39 -20.21
CA GLU A 163 -12.76 -15.24 -18.82
C GLU A 163 -14.16 -15.83 -18.53
N ARG A 164 -14.27 -16.56 -17.43
CA ARG A 164 -15.53 -17.11 -16.95
C ARG A 164 -16.43 -16.04 -16.31
N ASP A 165 -17.73 -16.33 -16.26
CA ASP A 165 -18.71 -15.52 -15.53
C ASP A 165 -18.76 -15.96 -14.06
N GLU A 166 -18.22 -15.15 -13.16
CA GLU A 166 -18.18 -15.44 -11.73
C GLU A 166 -19.59 -15.51 -11.08
N ASP A 167 -20.57 -14.86 -11.68
CA ASP A 167 -21.97 -14.90 -11.20
C ASP A 167 -22.70 -16.21 -11.57
N VAL A 168 -22.11 -17.03 -12.45
CA VAL A 168 -22.67 -18.31 -12.88
C VAL A 168 -22.06 -19.46 -12.07
N ASN A 169 -22.89 -20.19 -11.32
CA ASN A 169 -22.47 -21.33 -10.50
C ASN A 169 -21.34 -21.03 -9.50
N ASP A 170 -21.35 -19.85 -8.90
CA ASP A 170 -20.28 -19.35 -8.01
C ASP A 170 -18.89 -19.38 -8.69
N GLY A 171 -18.83 -19.03 -9.98
CA GLY A 171 -17.59 -19.00 -10.78
C GLY A 171 -16.98 -20.38 -11.12
N ALA A 172 -17.74 -21.47 -10.91
CA ALA A 172 -17.18 -22.81 -11.08
C ALA A 172 -16.88 -23.17 -12.53
N LEU A 173 -15.69 -23.73 -12.77
CA LEU A 173 -15.28 -24.32 -14.03
C LEU A 173 -15.96 -25.69 -14.29
N PRO A 174 -16.17 -26.11 -15.55
CA PRO A 174 -15.83 -25.38 -16.79
C PRO A 174 -16.92 -24.41 -17.23
N GLN A 175 -16.52 -23.34 -17.92
CA GLN A 175 -17.41 -22.39 -18.59
C GLN A 175 -16.85 -22.09 -20.01
N MET A 176 -17.46 -22.71 -21.02
CA MET A 176 -16.97 -22.62 -22.40
C MET A 176 -17.32 -21.29 -23.09
N PRO A 177 -16.48 -20.81 -24.03
CA PRO A 177 -15.40 -21.54 -24.70
C PRO A 177 -14.06 -21.45 -23.97
N ALA A 178 -13.29 -22.53 -24.03
CA ALA A 178 -11.97 -22.61 -23.44
C ALA A 178 -10.96 -21.61 -24.05
N GLY A 179 -10.01 -21.17 -23.26
CA GLY A 179 -8.88 -20.36 -23.71
C GLY A 179 -7.81 -21.14 -24.45
N ASP A 180 -6.88 -20.43 -25.05
CA ASP A 180 -5.70 -20.97 -25.74
C ASP A 180 -4.52 -19.98 -25.80
N LEU A 181 -3.39 -20.40 -26.35
CA LEU A 181 -2.27 -19.51 -26.61
C LEU A 181 -2.20 -19.16 -28.10
N VAL A 182 -2.13 -17.87 -28.41
CA VAL A 182 -1.94 -17.37 -29.79
C VAL A 182 -0.53 -16.86 -29.98
N ILE A 183 0.10 -17.25 -31.10
CA ILE A 183 1.44 -16.79 -31.51
C ILE A 183 1.36 -16.18 -32.91
N LEU A 184 1.91 -14.96 -33.07
CA LEU A 184 2.05 -14.28 -34.38
C LEU A 184 3.50 -13.91 -34.62
N SER A 185 3.93 -14.03 -35.88
CA SER A 185 5.23 -13.51 -36.29
C SER A 185 5.23 -11.99 -36.35
N LEU A 186 6.35 -11.38 -35.96
CA LEU A 186 6.58 -9.95 -36.05
C LEU A 186 7.63 -9.64 -37.13
N ASN A 187 7.46 -8.51 -37.81
CA ASN A 187 8.43 -7.94 -38.71
C ASN A 187 8.55 -6.44 -38.46
N ASP A 188 9.70 -6.01 -37.93
CA ASP A 188 9.94 -4.64 -37.47
C ASP A 188 8.82 -4.11 -36.54
N GLY A 189 8.36 -4.95 -35.60
CA GLY A 189 7.28 -4.66 -34.67
C GLY A 189 5.87 -4.73 -35.25
N ALA A 190 5.71 -4.94 -36.57
CA ALA A 190 4.41 -5.13 -37.20
C ALA A 190 3.98 -6.61 -37.12
N ALA A 191 2.75 -6.87 -36.65
CA ALA A 191 2.21 -8.22 -36.58
C ALA A 191 1.73 -8.73 -37.95
N ASP A 192 2.15 -9.94 -38.32
CA ASP A 192 1.64 -10.64 -39.52
C ASP A 192 0.38 -11.43 -39.16
N CYS A 193 -0.80 -10.86 -39.38
CA CYS A 193 -2.09 -11.50 -39.11
C CYS A 193 -2.27 -12.84 -39.88
N GLY A 194 -1.54 -13.05 -40.98
CA GLY A 194 -1.59 -14.30 -41.73
C GLY A 194 -0.79 -15.43 -41.09
N SER A 195 0.04 -15.14 -40.12
CA SER A 195 0.90 -16.11 -39.43
C SER A 195 0.32 -16.67 -38.13
N ILE A 196 -0.92 -16.30 -37.78
CA ILE A 196 -1.57 -16.73 -36.51
C ILE A 196 -1.48 -18.26 -36.35
N LYS A 197 -0.91 -18.66 -35.24
CA LYS A 197 -0.82 -20.03 -34.79
C LYS A 197 -1.50 -20.14 -33.41
N ARG A 198 -2.49 -21.04 -33.31
CA ARG A 198 -3.14 -21.36 -32.03
C ARG A 198 -2.54 -22.63 -31.45
N VAL A 199 -2.25 -22.58 -30.17
CA VAL A 199 -1.73 -23.69 -29.36
C VAL A 199 -2.81 -24.09 -28.38
N ALA A 200 -3.39 -25.27 -28.59
CA ALA A 200 -4.39 -25.79 -27.65
C ALA A 200 -3.74 -26.17 -26.32
N LEU A 201 -4.32 -25.70 -25.23
CA LEU A 201 -3.90 -26.00 -23.87
C LEU A 201 -4.86 -26.99 -23.18
N THR A 202 -5.96 -27.34 -23.85
CA THR A 202 -6.95 -28.31 -23.40
C THR A 202 -6.31 -29.68 -23.12
N GLY A 203 -6.63 -30.27 -21.97
CA GLY A 203 -6.14 -31.58 -21.56
C GLY A 203 -4.79 -31.57 -20.86
N LEU A 204 -4.15 -30.42 -20.64
CA LEU A 204 -2.86 -30.32 -19.95
C LEU A 204 -3.03 -30.35 -18.43
N ALA A 205 -4.01 -29.61 -17.90
CA ALA A 205 -4.28 -29.51 -16.47
C ALA A 205 -5.06 -30.71 -15.92
N GLU A 206 -4.98 -30.95 -14.60
CA GLU A 206 -5.82 -31.91 -13.89
C GLU A 206 -7.17 -31.31 -13.47
N ILE A 207 -7.19 -29.99 -13.19
CA ILE A 207 -8.38 -29.22 -12.82
C ILE A 207 -8.98 -28.67 -14.12
N ALA A 208 -10.27 -28.94 -14.35
CA ALA A 208 -11.03 -28.50 -15.54
C ALA A 208 -10.22 -28.64 -16.86
N PRO A 209 -9.76 -29.86 -17.23
CA PRO A 209 -8.87 -30.04 -18.37
C PRO A 209 -9.48 -29.61 -19.71
N GLU A 210 -10.79 -29.54 -19.81
CA GLU A 210 -11.52 -29.08 -21.00
C GLU A 210 -11.57 -27.56 -21.15
N ASP A 211 -11.28 -26.82 -20.08
CA ASP A 211 -11.43 -25.36 -19.97
C ASP A 211 -10.16 -24.72 -19.39
N PRO A 212 -9.08 -24.63 -20.14
CA PRO A 212 -7.92 -23.85 -19.73
C PRO A 212 -8.24 -22.35 -19.77
N GLU A 213 -7.89 -21.65 -18.68
CA GLU A 213 -7.94 -20.20 -18.59
C GLU A 213 -6.49 -19.65 -18.49
N PRO A 214 -5.85 -19.37 -19.64
CA PRO A 214 -4.49 -18.82 -19.66
C PRO A 214 -4.49 -17.34 -19.34
N GLU A 215 -3.83 -17.00 -18.27
CA GLU A 215 -3.74 -15.65 -17.69
C GLU A 215 -2.51 -14.89 -18.20
N PHE A 216 -1.35 -15.36 -17.90
CA PHE A 216 -0.12 -14.62 -18.17
C PHE A 216 0.87 -15.35 -19.07
N VAL A 217 1.62 -14.58 -19.88
CA VAL A 217 2.69 -15.11 -20.73
C VAL A 217 4.01 -14.39 -20.52
N ALA A 218 5.10 -15.15 -20.45
CA ALA A 218 6.46 -14.63 -20.43
C ALA A 218 7.38 -15.42 -21.38
N ILE A 219 8.34 -14.75 -22.03
CA ILE A 219 9.21 -15.35 -23.01
C ILE A 219 10.67 -15.23 -22.58
N ASN A 220 11.39 -16.36 -22.48
CA ASN A 220 12.82 -16.38 -22.16
C ASN A 220 13.71 -16.05 -23.38
N SER A 221 15.03 -16.01 -23.16
CA SER A 221 15.99 -15.66 -24.24
C SER A 221 16.09 -16.72 -25.34
N LEU A 222 15.63 -17.95 -25.10
CA LEU A 222 15.59 -19.03 -26.06
C LEU A 222 14.31 -19.03 -26.91
N GLY A 223 13.34 -18.15 -26.59
CA GLY A 223 12.04 -18.09 -27.22
C GLY A 223 11.06 -19.14 -26.70
N GLU A 224 11.27 -19.66 -25.48
CA GLU A 224 10.32 -20.52 -24.78
C GLU A 224 9.32 -19.63 -24.05
N ILE A 225 8.03 -19.92 -24.19
CA ILE A 225 6.91 -19.18 -23.60
C ILE A 225 6.47 -19.95 -22.35
N ALA A 226 6.48 -19.34 -21.18
CA ALA A 226 5.75 -19.80 -20.02
C ALA A 226 4.34 -19.23 -20.06
N VAL A 227 3.34 -20.06 -19.79
CA VAL A 227 1.91 -19.70 -19.76
C VAL A 227 1.36 -20.19 -18.42
N THR A 228 0.79 -19.30 -17.64
CA THR A 228 0.00 -19.67 -16.46
C THR A 228 -1.43 -19.99 -16.87
N LEU A 229 -2.04 -20.98 -16.21
CA LEU A 229 -3.44 -21.31 -16.28
C LEU A 229 -3.95 -21.22 -14.84
N GLN A 230 -4.47 -20.05 -14.47
CA GLN A 230 -4.62 -19.66 -13.07
C GLN A 230 -5.58 -20.60 -12.34
N GLU A 231 -6.84 -20.67 -12.72
CA GLU A 231 -7.87 -21.49 -12.07
C GLU A 231 -7.60 -22.99 -12.25
N ASN A 232 -6.92 -23.36 -13.33
CA ASN A 232 -6.48 -24.75 -13.51
C ASN A 232 -5.28 -25.09 -12.62
N ASN A 233 -4.69 -24.12 -11.91
CA ASN A 233 -3.51 -24.27 -11.08
C ASN A 233 -2.35 -24.96 -11.83
N HIS A 234 -2.03 -24.48 -13.04
CA HIS A 234 -1.16 -25.17 -13.97
C HIS A 234 -0.23 -24.20 -14.74
N ILE A 235 0.88 -24.72 -15.23
CA ILE A 235 1.86 -23.96 -16.04
C ILE A 235 2.22 -24.79 -17.26
N ALA A 236 2.27 -24.16 -18.43
CA ALA A 236 2.75 -24.77 -19.67
C ALA A 236 3.98 -24.03 -20.21
N ILE A 237 4.95 -24.79 -20.74
CA ILE A 237 6.12 -24.26 -21.45
C ILE A 237 6.00 -24.62 -22.92
N VAL A 238 5.94 -23.61 -23.78
CA VAL A 238 5.70 -23.75 -25.22
C VAL A 238 6.89 -23.22 -26.02
N ASP A 239 7.29 -23.91 -27.07
CA ASP A 239 8.26 -23.40 -28.02
C ASP A 239 7.61 -22.35 -28.94
N GLY A 240 8.05 -21.08 -28.85
CA GLY A 240 7.43 -19.97 -29.58
C GLY A 240 7.54 -20.06 -31.11
N LYS A 241 8.54 -20.78 -31.63
CA LYS A 241 8.73 -20.95 -33.09
C LYS A 241 7.84 -22.05 -33.64
N THR A 242 7.73 -23.16 -32.93
CA THR A 242 6.98 -24.33 -33.41
C THR A 242 5.54 -24.35 -32.91
N GLY A 243 5.26 -23.81 -31.73
CA GLY A 243 3.99 -23.93 -30.98
C GLY A 243 3.88 -25.29 -30.30
N GLU A 244 4.96 -26.04 -30.14
CA GLU A 244 4.96 -27.34 -29.43
C GLU A 244 5.00 -27.11 -27.92
N VAL A 245 4.09 -27.74 -27.15
CA VAL A 245 4.15 -27.82 -25.69
C VAL A 245 5.33 -28.71 -25.30
N LYS A 246 6.40 -28.12 -24.77
CA LYS A 246 7.65 -28.80 -24.38
C LYS A 246 7.54 -29.51 -23.03
N SER A 247 6.89 -28.86 -22.07
CA SER A 247 6.59 -29.40 -20.77
C SER A 247 5.36 -28.68 -20.19
N HIS A 248 4.70 -29.31 -19.25
CA HIS A 248 3.62 -28.71 -18.45
C HIS A 248 3.57 -29.41 -17.08
N PHE A 249 3.09 -28.70 -16.08
CA PHE A 249 3.04 -29.22 -14.73
C PHE A 249 2.04 -28.44 -13.86
N SER A 250 1.46 -29.12 -12.85
CA SER A 250 0.64 -28.46 -11.83
C SER A 250 1.48 -27.49 -11.01
N ALA A 251 0.94 -26.32 -10.72
CA ALA A 251 1.54 -25.40 -9.77
C ALA A 251 1.56 -25.98 -8.33
N GLY A 252 0.71 -26.97 -8.05
CA GLY A 252 0.68 -27.68 -6.78
C GLY A 252 0.11 -26.86 -5.61
N THR A 253 0.45 -27.22 -4.38
CA THR A 253 -0.11 -26.62 -3.16
C THR A 253 0.97 -26.16 -2.20
N VAL A 254 0.56 -25.28 -1.25
CA VAL A 254 1.41 -24.77 -0.16
C VAL A 254 0.70 -24.98 1.18
N ASP A 255 1.46 -25.38 2.20
CA ASP A 255 1.03 -25.34 3.58
C ASP A 255 1.48 -24.04 4.23
N LEU A 256 0.54 -23.19 4.65
CA LEU A 256 0.80 -21.89 5.25
C LEU A 256 0.70 -21.96 6.77
N THR A 257 1.66 -21.33 7.45
CA THR A 257 1.68 -21.20 8.91
C THR A 257 2.07 -19.78 9.31
N GLY A 258 1.58 -19.32 10.45
CA GLY A 258 1.89 -17.97 10.95
C GLY A 258 1.17 -16.87 10.17
N ILE A 259 0.02 -17.18 9.58
CA ILE A 259 -0.82 -16.23 8.84
C ILE A 259 -2.03 -15.79 9.66
N ASP A 260 -2.61 -14.65 9.34
CA ASP A 260 -3.95 -14.32 9.78
C ASP A 260 -4.99 -14.97 8.86
N THR A 261 -6.02 -15.56 9.45
CA THR A 261 -7.06 -16.31 8.74
C THR A 261 -8.47 -15.75 8.94
N LYS A 262 -8.57 -14.55 9.56
CA LYS A 262 -9.84 -13.94 9.90
C LYS A 262 -9.88 -12.47 9.53
N SER A 263 -10.87 -12.08 8.78
CA SER A 263 -11.20 -10.68 8.54
C SER A 263 -12.10 -10.18 9.67
N ASP A 264 -11.54 -10.00 10.86
CA ASP A 264 -12.33 -9.69 12.07
C ASP A 264 -11.92 -8.38 12.78
N GLY A 265 -11.04 -7.58 12.19
CA GLY A 265 -10.54 -6.34 12.79
C GLY A 265 -9.55 -6.59 13.93
N ALA A 266 -8.79 -7.70 13.87
CA ALA A 266 -7.74 -8.02 14.83
C ALA A 266 -6.62 -8.84 14.18
N LEU A 267 -5.47 -8.27 14.02
CA LEU A 267 -4.32 -8.91 13.36
C LEU A 267 -3.67 -9.98 14.26
N LYS A 268 -3.75 -11.26 13.82
CA LYS A 268 -3.25 -12.42 14.59
C LYS A 268 -2.54 -13.43 13.70
N PHE A 269 -1.24 -13.25 13.53
CA PHE A 269 -0.39 -14.09 12.68
C PHE A 269 -0.04 -15.43 13.37
N SER A 270 -1.04 -16.26 13.61
CA SER A 270 -0.90 -17.57 14.28
C SER A 270 -1.73 -18.69 13.67
N GLY A 271 -2.43 -18.37 12.57
CA GLY A 271 -3.26 -19.34 11.86
C GLY A 271 -2.46 -20.25 10.93
N THR A 272 -3.12 -21.28 10.42
CA THR A 272 -2.60 -22.22 9.43
C THR A 272 -3.65 -22.52 8.38
N LYS A 273 -3.21 -22.75 7.13
CA LYS A 273 -4.02 -23.33 6.05
C LYS A 273 -3.16 -24.42 5.39
N GLU A 274 -3.73 -25.59 5.16
CA GLU A 274 -3.04 -26.75 4.54
C GLU A 274 -3.54 -26.95 3.11
N GLY A 275 -2.63 -27.34 2.20
CA GLY A 275 -2.97 -27.74 0.84
C GLY A 275 -3.56 -26.62 0.00
N VAL A 276 -3.18 -25.36 0.21
CA VAL A 276 -3.68 -24.21 -0.55
C VAL A 276 -3.12 -24.27 -1.96
N LEU A 277 -3.98 -24.28 -2.97
CA LEU A 277 -3.58 -24.19 -4.38
C LEU A 277 -2.85 -22.86 -4.61
N ARG A 278 -1.84 -22.85 -5.50
CA ARG A 278 -1.14 -21.61 -5.83
C ARG A 278 -1.99 -20.71 -6.72
N GLU A 279 -2.66 -21.29 -7.71
CA GLU A 279 -3.41 -20.57 -8.76
C GLU A 279 -2.62 -19.34 -9.23
N PRO A 280 -1.58 -19.58 -10.07
CA PRO A 280 -0.63 -18.55 -10.44
C PRO A 280 -1.23 -17.58 -11.45
N ASP A 281 -1.19 -16.29 -11.16
CA ASP A 281 -1.42 -15.23 -12.12
C ASP A 281 -0.11 -14.93 -12.90
N ALA A 282 0.62 -13.87 -12.55
CA ALA A 282 1.82 -13.49 -13.29
C ALA A 282 2.94 -14.54 -13.25
N VAL A 283 3.69 -14.60 -14.35
CA VAL A 283 4.93 -15.39 -14.47
C VAL A 283 6.04 -14.55 -15.09
N LYS A 284 7.28 -14.67 -14.57
CA LYS A 284 8.48 -14.08 -15.18
C LYS A 284 9.64 -15.09 -15.17
N TRP A 285 10.42 -15.06 -16.21
CA TRP A 285 11.67 -15.85 -16.27
C TRP A 285 12.79 -15.12 -15.49
N LEU A 286 13.42 -15.81 -14.56
CA LEU A 286 14.63 -15.34 -13.88
C LEU A 286 15.88 -15.59 -14.72
N ASP A 287 15.88 -16.69 -15.46
CA ASP A 287 16.87 -17.09 -16.48
C ASP A 287 16.22 -18.07 -17.48
N ASP A 288 17.00 -18.75 -18.33
CA ASP A 288 16.45 -19.68 -19.33
C ASP A 288 15.96 -21.00 -18.73
N ASP A 289 16.19 -21.26 -17.45
CA ASP A 289 15.82 -22.51 -16.77
C ASP A 289 14.90 -22.32 -15.57
N ARG A 290 14.81 -21.10 -14.99
CA ARG A 290 14.00 -20.81 -13.81
C ARG A 290 12.97 -19.72 -14.09
N LEU A 291 11.79 -19.91 -13.54
CA LEU A 291 10.70 -18.95 -13.58
C LEU A 291 10.14 -18.70 -12.17
N VAL A 292 9.62 -17.51 -11.92
CA VAL A 292 8.90 -17.13 -10.72
C VAL A 292 7.44 -16.89 -11.06
N ILE A 293 6.54 -17.34 -10.19
CA ILE A 293 5.09 -17.09 -10.29
C ILE A 293 4.60 -16.34 -9.06
N ALA A 294 3.64 -15.46 -9.26
CA ALA A 294 2.84 -14.87 -8.20
C ALA A 294 1.65 -15.82 -7.88
N ASN A 295 1.45 -16.11 -6.60
CA ASN A 295 0.44 -17.07 -6.15
C ASN A 295 -0.80 -16.33 -5.66
N GLU A 296 -1.44 -15.58 -6.52
CA GLU A 296 -2.59 -14.74 -6.21
C GLU A 296 -3.79 -15.59 -5.79
N GLY A 297 -4.19 -16.48 -6.68
CA GLY A 297 -5.38 -17.29 -6.57
C GLY A 297 -6.64 -16.53 -6.98
N ASP A 298 -7.53 -17.22 -7.66
CA ASP A 298 -8.80 -16.64 -8.05
C ASP A 298 -9.98 -17.50 -7.62
N TRP A 299 -10.02 -18.76 -7.99
CA TRP A 299 -11.16 -19.64 -7.75
C TRP A 299 -11.12 -20.38 -6.41
N ASN A 300 -10.09 -21.18 -6.12
CA ASN A 300 -9.98 -22.01 -4.90
C ASN A 300 -8.66 -21.89 -4.17
N GLY A 301 -7.74 -21.08 -4.69
CA GLY A 301 -6.36 -20.97 -4.25
C GLY A 301 -5.98 -19.63 -3.65
N GLY A 302 -4.74 -19.26 -3.90
CA GLY A 302 -4.11 -18.06 -3.36
C GLY A 302 -3.24 -18.37 -2.17
N SER A 303 -1.99 -18.77 -2.43
CA SER A 303 -1.06 -19.13 -1.35
C SER A 303 -0.26 -17.94 -0.80
N ARG A 304 -0.69 -16.71 -1.08
CA ARG A 304 -0.26 -15.44 -0.45
C ARG A 304 1.21 -15.07 -0.63
N GLY A 305 1.90 -15.72 -1.55
CA GLY A 305 3.33 -15.53 -1.77
C GLY A 305 3.71 -15.75 -3.22
N PHE A 306 4.94 -16.16 -3.43
CA PHE A 306 5.45 -16.49 -4.75
C PHE A 306 6.25 -17.79 -4.70
N THR A 307 6.37 -18.45 -5.87
CA THR A 307 7.13 -19.69 -6.00
C THR A 307 8.11 -19.59 -7.16
N ILE A 308 9.32 -20.10 -6.98
CA ILE A 308 10.28 -20.27 -8.05
C ILE A 308 10.32 -21.74 -8.47
N PHE A 309 10.08 -21.98 -9.76
CA PHE A 309 10.20 -23.31 -10.37
C PHE A 309 11.40 -23.37 -11.32
N ASP A 310 11.92 -24.59 -11.52
CA ASP A 310 12.63 -24.86 -12.77
C ASP A 310 11.59 -25.18 -13.89
N LYS A 311 11.99 -25.05 -15.14
CA LYS A 311 11.08 -25.29 -16.30
C LYS A 311 10.59 -26.74 -16.46
N THR A 312 11.00 -27.64 -15.56
CA THR A 312 10.47 -29.01 -15.49
C THR A 312 9.38 -29.18 -14.45
N GLY A 313 9.07 -28.13 -13.68
CA GLY A 313 8.04 -28.10 -12.64
C GLY A 313 8.53 -28.47 -11.24
N LYS A 314 9.85 -28.51 -11.04
CA LYS A 314 10.39 -28.71 -9.71
C LYS A 314 10.46 -27.37 -8.98
N VAL A 315 9.85 -27.29 -7.78
CA VAL A 315 9.97 -26.14 -6.88
C VAL A 315 11.44 -25.97 -6.47
N ALA A 316 12.01 -24.81 -6.80
CA ALA A 316 13.34 -24.39 -6.37
C ALA A 316 13.28 -23.57 -5.08
N TYR A 317 12.23 -22.74 -4.92
CA TYR A 317 12.00 -21.94 -3.72
C TYR A 317 10.50 -21.70 -3.53
N GLU A 318 10.08 -21.63 -2.26
CA GLU A 318 8.72 -21.28 -1.85
C GLU A 318 8.77 -20.19 -0.78
N SER A 319 8.11 -19.07 -1.00
CA SER A 319 8.11 -17.94 -0.06
C SER A 319 7.26 -18.21 1.19
N GLY A 320 6.23 -19.05 1.08
CA GLY A 320 5.25 -19.25 2.14
C GLY A 320 4.68 -17.92 2.62
N ALA A 321 4.65 -17.71 3.95
CA ALA A 321 4.14 -16.49 4.55
C ALA A 321 5.20 -15.35 4.69
N SER A 322 6.42 -15.51 4.16
CA SER A 322 7.51 -14.57 4.45
C SER A 322 7.25 -13.16 3.93
N LEU A 323 6.67 -13.04 2.71
CA LEU A 323 6.28 -11.76 2.13
C LEU A 323 5.18 -11.08 2.96
N GLU A 324 4.13 -11.82 3.30
CA GLU A 324 3.00 -11.33 4.11
C GLU A 324 3.46 -10.85 5.49
N MET A 325 4.36 -11.59 6.15
CA MET A 325 4.95 -11.17 7.44
C MET A 325 5.78 -9.89 7.32
N ALA A 326 6.56 -9.73 6.26
CA ALA A 326 7.33 -8.52 6.02
C ALA A 326 6.41 -7.31 5.74
N ILE A 327 5.35 -7.50 4.99
CA ILE A 327 4.32 -6.50 4.71
C ILE A 327 3.57 -6.12 6.00
N ALA A 328 3.23 -7.09 6.84
CA ALA A 328 2.60 -6.83 8.13
C ALA A 328 3.49 -6.01 9.09
N GLN A 329 4.82 -6.18 9.02
CA GLN A 329 5.74 -5.36 9.81
C GLN A 329 5.70 -3.87 9.47
N ILE A 330 5.35 -3.51 8.26
CA ILE A 330 5.25 -2.11 7.81
C ILE A 330 3.82 -1.55 7.83
N GLY A 331 2.86 -2.31 8.39
CA GLY A 331 1.47 -1.87 8.58
C GLY A 331 0.59 -1.98 7.34
N HIS A 332 1.01 -2.69 6.31
CA HIS A 332 0.29 -2.83 5.04
C HIS A 332 -0.52 -4.14 4.91
N PHE A 333 -0.80 -4.83 6.02
CA PHE A 333 -1.58 -6.06 5.93
C PHE A 333 -3.09 -5.77 5.81
N PRO A 334 -3.76 -6.21 4.73
CA PRO A 334 -5.17 -5.95 4.48
C PRO A 334 -6.06 -6.93 5.28
N ASP A 335 -6.52 -6.57 6.49
CA ASP A 335 -7.34 -7.44 7.35
C ASP A 335 -8.61 -7.96 6.66
N LYS A 336 -9.24 -7.16 5.81
CA LYS A 336 -10.44 -7.56 5.05
C LYS A 336 -10.18 -8.79 4.18
N ARG A 337 -8.94 -9.00 3.73
CA ARG A 337 -8.52 -10.13 2.89
C ARG A 337 -7.92 -11.30 3.69
N ALA A 338 -7.72 -11.17 5.01
CA ALA A 338 -7.11 -12.18 5.88
C ALA A 338 -7.79 -13.55 5.79
N ARG A 339 -9.12 -13.60 5.68
CA ARG A 339 -9.87 -14.85 5.55
C ARG A 339 -9.67 -15.54 4.20
N SER A 340 -9.49 -14.77 3.12
CA SER A 340 -9.35 -15.27 1.74
C SER A 340 -7.88 -15.41 1.34
N LYS A 341 -7.34 -14.47 0.64
CA LYS A 341 -6.07 -14.55 -0.08
C LYS A 341 -4.94 -13.66 0.51
N GLY A 342 -5.20 -12.91 1.60
CA GLY A 342 -4.20 -12.08 2.30
C GLY A 342 -3.71 -10.90 1.48
N VAL A 343 -2.40 -10.81 1.23
CA VAL A 343 -1.78 -9.68 0.52
C VAL A 343 -1.93 -9.75 -1.01
N GLU A 344 -2.38 -10.88 -1.55
CA GLU A 344 -2.63 -11.12 -2.97
C GLU A 344 -1.46 -10.65 -3.85
N PRO A 345 -0.38 -11.45 -3.96
CA PRO A 345 0.66 -11.18 -4.94
C PRO A 345 0.14 -11.51 -6.34
N GLU A 346 0.02 -10.52 -7.19
CA GLU A 346 -0.53 -10.61 -8.52
C GLU A 346 0.56 -10.39 -9.57
N GLY A 347 1.06 -9.17 -9.70
CA GLY A 347 2.03 -8.79 -10.71
C GLY A 347 3.48 -9.16 -10.39
N LEU A 348 4.27 -9.35 -11.43
CA LEU A 348 5.71 -9.65 -11.36
C LEU A 348 6.50 -8.85 -12.39
N GLU A 349 7.73 -8.47 -12.02
CA GLU A 349 8.73 -7.99 -12.97
C GLU A 349 10.10 -8.60 -12.63
N ALA A 350 10.96 -8.80 -13.63
CA ALA A 350 12.32 -9.33 -13.42
C ALA A 350 13.32 -8.65 -14.37
N ALA A 351 14.42 -8.12 -13.80
CA ALA A 351 15.43 -7.44 -14.58
C ALA A 351 16.82 -7.46 -13.95
N THR A 352 17.85 -7.28 -14.78
CA THR A 352 19.23 -7.12 -14.33
C THR A 352 19.61 -5.64 -14.30
N PHE A 353 19.95 -5.13 -13.13
CA PHE A 353 20.50 -3.78 -12.95
C PHE A 353 22.00 -3.88 -12.67
N GLY A 354 22.80 -3.38 -13.60
CA GLY A 354 24.25 -3.58 -13.55
C GLY A 354 24.62 -5.07 -13.67
N ASP A 355 25.13 -5.65 -12.63
CA ASP A 355 25.50 -7.07 -12.51
C ASP A 355 24.60 -7.85 -11.55
N GLN A 356 23.57 -7.20 -10.97
CA GLN A 356 22.65 -7.80 -10.03
C GLN A 356 21.29 -8.07 -10.66
N ASN A 357 20.83 -9.33 -10.52
CA ASN A 357 19.48 -9.72 -10.91
C ASN A 357 18.50 -9.42 -9.78
N TYR A 358 17.40 -8.76 -10.14
CA TYR A 358 16.27 -8.49 -9.26
C TYR A 358 14.99 -9.09 -9.83
N PHE A 359 14.05 -9.41 -8.95
CA PHE A 359 12.65 -9.54 -9.32
C PHE A 359 11.79 -8.79 -8.30
N PHE A 360 10.62 -8.38 -8.76
CA PHE A 360 9.69 -7.53 -8.03
C PHE A 360 8.37 -8.27 -7.95
N VAL A 361 7.82 -8.37 -6.73
CA VAL A 361 6.53 -9.00 -6.45
C VAL A 361 5.56 -7.92 -6.02
N LEU A 362 4.53 -7.70 -6.81
CA LEU A 362 3.50 -6.71 -6.56
C LEU A 362 2.41 -7.36 -5.71
N ALA A 363 2.28 -6.90 -4.47
CA ALA A 363 1.24 -7.36 -3.56
C ALA A 363 0.06 -6.39 -3.67
N GLU A 364 -0.89 -6.76 -4.51
CA GLU A 364 -2.00 -5.93 -4.96
C GLU A 364 -2.77 -5.34 -3.78
N ARG A 365 -3.36 -6.18 -2.94
CA ARG A 365 -4.21 -5.74 -1.82
C ARG A 365 -3.43 -5.09 -0.66
N ALA A 366 -2.11 -5.18 -0.69
CA ALA A 366 -1.23 -4.51 0.27
C ALA A 366 -0.67 -3.18 -0.24
N SER A 367 -0.87 -2.84 -1.52
CA SER A 367 -0.32 -1.65 -2.17
C SER A 367 1.21 -1.52 -2.02
N VAL A 368 1.93 -2.65 -2.14
CA VAL A 368 3.37 -2.77 -1.87
C VAL A 368 4.07 -3.60 -2.93
N VAL A 369 5.31 -3.23 -3.24
CA VAL A 369 6.19 -4.02 -4.10
C VAL A 369 7.34 -4.60 -3.28
N GLY A 370 7.45 -5.93 -3.23
CA GLY A 370 8.59 -6.63 -2.67
C GLY A 370 9.77 -6.64 -3.65
N VAL A 371 10.92 -6.12 -3.26
CA VAL A 371 12.16 -6.11 -4.06
C VAL A 371 13.05 -7.25 -3.61
N TYR A 372 13.28 -8.21 -4.48
CA TYR A 372 14.11 -9.37 -4.21
C TYR A 372 15.36 -9.39 -5.09
N LYS A 373 16.51 -9.69 -4.49
CA LYS A 373 17.71 -10.12 -5.24
C LYS A 373 17.60 -11.59 -5.55
N ASP A 374 17.74 -11.94 -6.82
CA ASP A 374 17.91 -13.33 -7.22
C ASP A 374 19.36 -13.77 -6.94
N THR A 375 19.51 -14.67 -5.98
CA THR A 375 20.83 -15.24 -5.58
C THR A 375 21.17 -16.54 -6.32
N GLY A 376 20.25 -17.02 -7.15
CA GLY A 376 20.32 -18.36 -7.77
C GLY A 376 19.89 -19.50 -6.83
N ALA A 377 19.56 -19.20 -5.57
CA ALA A 377 19.05 -20.11 -4.55
C ALA A 377 17.88 -19.46 -3.80
N GLU A 378 17.97 -19.29 -2.47
CA GLU A 378 16.99 -18.54 -1.69
C GLU A 378 17.10 -17.04 -2.03
N PRO A 379 16.03 -16.40 -2.52
CA PRO A 379 16.06 -14.98 -2.85
C PRO A 379 16.14 -14.11 -1.57
N GLU A 380 16.76 -12.94 -1.69
CA GLU A 380 16.91 -11.99 -0.59
C GLU A 380 15.91 -10.85 -0.74
N LEU A 381 14.94 -10.71 0.18
CA LEU A 381 14.09 -9.52 0.27
C LEU A 381 14.95 -8.35 0.75
N THR A 382 15.15 -7.35 -0.11
CA THR A 382 15.99 -6.18 0.20
C THR A 382 15.18 -4.98 0.62
N GLN A 383 13.99 -4.80 0.06
CA GLN A 383 13.12 -3.67 0.34
C GLN A 383 11.63 -4.03 0.13
N LEU A 384 10.78 -3.23 0.76
CA LEU A 384 9.37 -3.07 0.42
C LEU A 384 9.17 -1.62 -0.05
N LEU A 385 8.61 -1.43 -1.24
CA LEU A 385 8.34 -0.12 -1.80
C LEU A 385 6.85 0.20 -1.65
N PRO A 386 6.50 1.40 -1.16
CA PRO A 386 5.11 1.82 -1.14
C PRO A 386 4.68 2.12 -2.58
N SER A 387 3.49 1.67 -2.98
CA SER A 387 2.94 1.92 -4.31
C SER A 387 1.62 2.70 -4.25
N GLY A 388 0.92 2.86 -5.36
CA GLY A 388 -0.46 3.31 -5.37
C GLY A 388 -1.40 2.19 -4.94
N VAL A 389 -2.71 2.41 -4.99
CA VAL A 389 -3.69 1.38 -4.63
C VAL A 389 -3.73 0.31 -5.73
N SER A 390 -3.60 -0.94 -5.33
CA SER A 390 -3.57 -2.11 -6.22
C SER A 390 -2.48 -2.03 -7.31
N PRO A 391 -1.20 -2.26 -6.97
CA PRO A 391 -0.16 -2.40 -7.98
C PRO A 391 -0.32 -3.73 -8.73
N GLU A 392 -0.55 -3.67 -10.03
CA GLU A 392 -0.74 -4.81 -10.92
C GLU A 392 0.43 -4.97 -11.89
N GLY A 393 0.73 -3.94 -12.69
CA GLY A 393 1.79 -3.97 -13.66
C GLY A 393 3.08 -3.29 -13.20
N ALA A 394 4.23 -3.79 -13.66
CA ALA A 394 5.51 -3.12 -13.50
C ALA A 394 6.39 -3.25 -14.74
N VAL A 395 7.25 -2.25 -14.95
CA VAL A 395 8.28 -2.29 -15.98
C VAL A 395 9.61 -1.78 -15.46
N ALA A 396 10.65 -2.59 -15.61
CA ALA A 396 12.02 -2.21 -15.31
C ALA A 396 12.68 -1.53 -16.52
N ILE A 397 13.46 -0.47 -16.25
CA ILE A 397 14.23 0.28 -17.24
C ILE A 397 15.70 0.32 -16.78
N PRO A 398 16.43 -0.82 -16.88
CA PRO A 398 17.80 -0.92 -16.33
C PRO A 398 18.79 0.08 -16.93
N SER A 399 18.62 0.45 -18.20
CA SER A 399 19.46 1.45 -18.88
C SER A 399 19.41 2.83 -18.21
N ARG A 400 18.37 3.08 -17.37
CA ARG A 400 18.14 4.33 -16.65
C ARG A 400 18.11 4.13 -15.12
N ASN A 401 18.35 2.90 -14.64
CA ASN A 401 18.19 2.52 -13.24
C ASN A 401 16.78 2.81 -12.69
N LEU A 402 15.74 2.65 -13.50
CA LEU A 402 14.36 2.93 -13.13
C LEU A 402 13.51 1.67 -13.05
N LEU A 403 12.55 1.70 -12.14
CA LEU A 403 11.38 0.82 -12.08
C LEU A 403 10.14 1.71 -12.12
N ALA A 404 9.13 1.35 -12.89
CA ALA A 404 7.81 1.97 -12.83
C ALA A 404 6.77 0.92 -12.44
N THR A 405 5.78 1.31 -11.63
CA THR A 405 4.60 0.50 -11.29
C THR A 405 3.33 1.19 -11.75
N ALA A 406 2.41 0.43 -12.26
CA ALA A 406 1.05 0.82 -12.58
C ALA A 406 0.14 0.35 -11.45
N ASN A 407 -0.81 1.19 -11.02
CA ASN A 407 -1.69 0.94 -9.89
C ASN A 407 -3.11 1.21 -10.33
N GLU A 408 -3.92 0.17 -10.39
CA GLU A 408 -5.16 0.17 -11.15
C GLU A 408 -6.31 0.96 -10.50
N VAL A 409 -6.45 0.87 -9.18
CA VAL A 409 -7.65 1.33 -8.49
C VAL A 409 -7.81 2.84 -8.51
N ASP A 410 -8.97 3.30 -8.97
CA ASP A 410 -9.41 4.70 -8.99
C ASP A 410 -10.66 4.89 -8.13
N LEU A 411 -10.49 5.50 -6.97
CA LEU A 411 -11.56 5.82 -6.01
C LEU A 411 -12.00 7.30 -6.10
N GLY A 412 -11.73 7.97 -7.23
CA GLY A 412 -12.00 9.40 -7.40
C GLY A 412 -13.47 9.79 -7.30
N GLU A 413 -14.41 8.92 -7.66
CA GLU A 413 -15.86 9.17 -7.51
C GLU A 413 -16.28 9.23 -6.03
N ASP A 414 -15.60 8.48 -5.17
CA ASP A 414 -15.82 8.46 -3.71
C ASP A 414 -14.96 9.48 -2.96
N GLY A 415 -14.15 10.28 -3.69
CA GLY A 415 -13.23 11.26 -3.11
C GLY A 415 -11.95 10.64 -2.54
N GLY A 416 -11.66 9.38 -2.88
CA GLY A 416 -10.47 8.63 -2.51
C GLY A 416 -9.29 8.82 -3.48
N PRO A 417 -8.22 8.02 -3.32
CA PRO A 417 -7.07 8.05 -4.20
C PRO A 417 -7.43 7.62 -5.62
N ARG A 418 -6.85 8.35 -6.61
CA ARG A 418 -6.97 8.00 -8.02
C ARG A 418 -5.90 6.98 -8.40
N SER A 419 -6.04 6.35 -9.57
CA SER A 419 -4.98 5.53 -10.16
C SER A 419 -3.71 6.35 -10.40
N HIS A 420 -2.54 5.75 -10.14
CA HIS A 420 -1.23 6.37 -10.26
C HIS A 420 -0.20 5.45 -10.93
N VAL A 421 0.75 6.05 -11.65
CA VAL A 421 2.02 5.40 -11.99
C VAL A 421 3.11 5.93 -11.06
N MET A 422 3.85 5.04 -10.40
CA MET A 422 4.95 5.37 -9.50
C MET A 422 6.29 5.08 -10.18
N LEU A 423 7.28 5.97 -9.98
CA LEU A 423 8.63 5.78 -10.50
C LEU A 423 9.63 5.69 -9.34
N TYR A 424 10.52 4.69 -9.43
CA TYR A 424 11.60 4.46 -8.46
C TYR A 424 12.95 4.45 -9.17
N GLU A 425 13.96 5.02 -8.52
CA GLU A 425 15.35 5.06 -9.01
C GLU A 425 16.23 4.18 -8.12
N LEU A 426 17.00 3.28 -8.73
CA LEU A 426 18.05 2.52 -8.06
C LEU A 426 19.29 3.39 -7.95
N ALA A 427 19.68 3.75 -6.74
CA ALA A 427 20.84 4.57 -6.46
C ALA A 427 21.52 4.19 -5.14
N GLU A 428 22.76 4.62 -4.95
CA GLU A 428 23.42 4.52 -3.64
C GLU A 428 22.70 5.37 -2.61
N GLY A 429 22.32 4.79 -1.48
CA GLY A 429 21.61 5.54 -0.45
C GLY A 429 21.07 4.69 0.69
N THR A 430 20.07 5.25 1.36
CA THR A 430 19.25 4.57 2.37
C THR A 430 17.81 4.47 1.90
N PRO A 431 17.10 3.38 2.23
CA PRO A 431 15.68 3.30 1.94
C PRO A 431 14.91 4.46 2.56
N ALA A 432 14.09 5.14 1.76
CA ALA A 432 13.20 6.20 2.23
C ALA A 432 11.95 5.63 2.93
N TYR A 433 11.56 4.40 2.59
CA TYR A 433 10.44 3.68 3.16
C TYR A 433 10.87 2.26 3.60
N PRO A 434 10.28 1.68 4.68
CA PRO A 434 9.27 2.28 5.56
C PRO A 434 9.86 3.31 6.54
N MET A 435 9.03 4.26 7.01
CA MET A 435 9.42 5.24 8.03
C MET A 435 9.16 4.73 9.45
N ILE A 436 8.22 3.79 9.58
CA ILE A 436 7.89 3.08 10.82
C ILE A 436 7.64 1.61 10.50
N ARG A 437 8.05 0.73 11.41
CA ARG A 437 7.80 -0.72 11.31
C ARG A 437 7.56 -1.31 12.69
N SER A 438 6.99 -2.51 12.75
CA SER A 438 6.87 -3.25 14.02
C SER A 438 8.02 -4.23 14.25
N ALA A 439 8.25 -4.54 15.52
CA ALA A 439 9.17 -5.61 15.94
C ALA A 439 8.54 -6.99 15.71
N MET A 440 9.40 -7.99 15.53
CA MET A 440 9.00 -9.40 15.62
C MET A 440 8.98 -9.84 17.09
N VAL A 441 7.89 -10.49 17.51
CA VAL A 441 7.72 -11.05 18.84
C VAL A 441 7.31 -12.52 18.69
N ASP A 442 8.06 -13.43 19.30
CA ASP A 442 7.81 -14.88 19.25
C ASP A 442 7.65 -15.44 17.82
N GLY A 443 8.35 -14.85 16.84
CA GLY A 443 8.36 -15.28 15.45
C GLY A 443 7.22 -14.72 14.59
N ALA A 444 6.40 -13.81 15.12
CA ALA A 444 5.37 -13.09 14.38
C ALA A 444 5.54 -11.57 14.49
N PRO A 445 5.13 -10.78 13.49
CA PRO A 445 5.12 -9.32 13.61
C PRO A 445 4.07 -8.87 14.62
N ILE A 446 4.34 -7.76 15.33
CA ILE A 446 3.28 -7.04 16.01
C ILE A 446 2.37 -6.46 14.92
N GLY A 447 1.12 -6.95 14.84
CA GLY A 447 0.14 -6.44 13.87
C GLY A 447 -0.27 -5.01 14.22
N TRP A 448 -0.26 -4.13 13.24
CA TRP A 448 -0.62 -2.73 13.38
C TRP A 448 -1.06 -2.13 12.03
N GLY A 449 -1.70 -0.99 12.11
CA GLY A 449 -2.15 -0.14 11.02
C GLY A 449 -3.12 0.88 11.58
N ALA A 450 -3.66 1.75 10.75
CA ALA A 450 -4.66 2.76 11.10
C ALA A 450 -4.28 3.50 12.39
N LEU A 451 -3.04 4.04 12.43
CA LEU A 451 -2.56 4.82 13.57
C LEU A 451 -3.24 6.18 13.59
N SER A 452 -3.90 6.47 14.71
CA SER A 452 -4.51 7.75 14.97
C SER A 452 -3.72 8.54 16.03
N GLY A 453 -4.33 8.94 17.17
CA GLY A 453 -3.73 9.81 18.17
C GLY A 453 -2.33 9.42 18.64
N LEU A 454 -1.51 10.42 18.97
CA LEU A 454 -0.11 10.28 19.37
C LEU A 454 0.18 11.03 20.66
N VAL A 455 0.97 10.45 21.59
CA VAL A 455 1.48 11.14 22.78
C VAL A 455 2.91 10.71 23.10
N GLY A 456 3.76 11.66 23.52
CA GLY A 456 5.11 11.37 24.02
C GLY A 456 5.11 10.82 25.45
N ASP A 457 6.09 9.94 25.76
CA ASP A 457 6.38 9.56 27.14
C ASP A 457 6.85 10.78 27.94
N ALA A 458 6.43 10.89 29.19
CA ALA A 458 6.74 12.06 30.02
C ALA A 458 8.22 12.19 30.42
N GLU A 459 8.98 11.07 30.41
CA GLU A 459 10.34 10.99 30.94
C GLU A 459 11.36 10.51 29.91
N LYS A 460 10.91 9.73 28.90
CA LYS A 460 11.80 9.08 27.92
C LYS A 460 11.72 9.76 26.59
N ALA A 461 12.76 10.52 26.25
CA ALA A 461 12.91 11.10 24.92
C ALA A 461 12.91 10.03 23.83
N GLY A 462 12.24 10.31 22.71
CA GLY A 462 12.09 9.41 21.58
C GLY A 462 11.15 8.23 21.80
N THR A 463 10.48 8.13 22.96
CA THR A 463 9.41 7.15 23.20
C THR A 463 8.06 7.82 23.01
N LEU A 464 7.20 7.21 22.20
CA LEU A 464 5.84 7.69 21.93
C LEU A 464 4.84 6.56 22.10
N TYR A 465 3.57 6.93 22.32
CA TYR A 465 2.45 6.00 22.34
C TYR A 465 1.43 6.44 21.29
N ALA A 466 0.86 5.46 20.57
CA ALA A 466 -0.19 5.68 19.59
C ALA A 466 -1.36 4.73 19.83
N VAL A 467 -2.54 5.07 19.35
CA VAL A 467 -3.70 4.18 19.28
C VAL A 467 -4.02 3.84 17.83
N ASN A 468 -4.73 2.73 17.61
CA ASN A 468 -5.38 2.45 16.34
C ASN A 468 -6.86 2.87 16.40
N ASP A 469 -7.40 3.25 15.25
CA ASP A 469 -8.79 3.60 15.06
C ASP A 469 -9.76 2.39 15.07
N SER A 470 -11.01 2.61 14.67
CA SER A 470 -12.05 1.57 14.62
C SER A 470 -11.89 0.56 13.48
N PHE A 471 -10.93 0.73 12.56
CA PHE A 471 -10.63 -0.29 11.57
C PHE A 471 -10.27 -1.62 12.25
N TYR A 472 -9.49 -1.56 13.33
CA TYR A 472 -9.16 -2.72 14.16
C TYR A 472 -10.03 -2.81 15.43
N ALA A 473 -11.34 -2.65 15.28
CA ALA A 473 -12.31 -2.54 16.38
C ALA A 473 -12.40 -3.76 17.32
N MET A 474 -11.91 -4.93 16.88
CA MET A 474 -11.84 -6.14 17.72
C MET A 474 -10.56 -6.19 18.55
N GLN A 475 -9.60 -5.32 18.26
CA GLN A 475 -8.34 -5.25 18.99
C GLN A 475 -7.87 -3.80 19.18
N PRO A 476 -8.65 -2.95 19.88
CA PRO A 476 -8.17 -1.61 20.22
C PRO A 476 -6.91 -1.72 21.06
N THR A 477 -5.86 -0.99 20.67
CA THR A 477 -4.50 -1.20 21.14
C THR A 477 -3.78 0.14 21.37
N ILE A 478 -2.93 0.18 22.41
CA ILE A 478 -1.93 1.23 22.59
C ILE A 478 -0.58 0.65 22.17
N PHE A 479 0.03 1.26 21.16
CA PHE A 479 1.37 0.90 20.67
C PHE A 479 2.44 1.75 21.35
N THR A 480 3.61 1.15 21.64
CA THR A 480 4.80 1.89 22.07
C THR A 480 5.78 1.98 20.91
N ILE A 481 6.18 3.20 20.57
CA ILE A 481 7.05 3.52 19.44
C ILE A 481 8.40 4.02 19.95
N ASP A 482 9.50 3.42 19.49
CA ASP A 482 10.86 3.92 19.62
C ASP A 482 11.23 4.74 18.37
N ALA A 483 11.09 6.06 18.47
CA ALA A 483 11.41 7.02 17.42
C ALA A 483 12.91 7.39 17.38
N THR A 484 13.75 6.79 18.22
CA THR A 484 15.21 6.97 18.15
C THR A 484 15.83 6.15 17.04
N GLN A 485 15.11 5.12 16.56
CA GLN A 485 15.50 4.28 15.44
C GLN A 485 15.05 4.87 14.10
N LYS A 486 15.69 4.45 13.01
CA LYS A 486 15.31 4.81 11.62
C LYS A 486 15.36 3.55 10.76
N PRO A 487 14.21 3.04 10.29
CA PRO A 487 12.84 3.48 10.60
C PRO A 487 12.51 3.40 12.09
N ALA A 488 11.52 4.18 12.56
CA ALA A 488 10.98 4.07 13.90
C ALA A 488 10.42 2.66 14.13
N VAL A 489 10.39 2.20 15.40
CA VAL A 489 9.99 0.82 15.69
C VAL A 489 8.86 0.77 16.71
N ILE A 490 7.74 0.15 16.35
CA ILE A 490 6.70 -0.29 17.29
C ILE A 490 7.28 -1.48 18.06
N THR A 491 7.57 -1.26 19.34
CA THR A 491 8.28 -2.22 20.21
C THR A 491 7.35 -3.08 21.05
N SER A 492 6.12 -2.60 21.28
CA SER A 492 5.09 -3.35 22.00
C SER A 492 3.69 -2.90 21.64
N ALA A 493 2.72 -3.79 21.86
CA ALA A 493 1.29 -3.56 21.73
C ALA A 493 0.62 -3.88 23.08
N LEU A 494 -0.17 -2.96 23.59
CA LEU A 494 -0.95 -3.12 24.84
C LEU A 494 -2.44 -3.17 24.47
N PRO A 495 -3.08 -4.36 24.44
CA PRO A 495 -4.50 -4.47 24.16
C PRO A 495 -5.33 -3.77 25.22
N ILE A 496 -6.34 -3.01 24.81
CA ILE A 496 -7.28 -2.35 25.71
C ILE A 496 -8.41 -3.32 26.07
N THR A 497 -8.66 -3.46 27.36
CA THR A 497 -9.62 -4.44 27.88
C THR A 497 -10.70 -3.80 28.75
N ARG A 498 -11.90 -4.38 28.65
CA ARG A 498 -13.06 -4.06 29.49
C ARG A 498 -13.51 -5.34 30.20
N GLY A 499 -13.33 -5.40 31.50
CA GLY A 499 -13.69 -6.59 32.30
C GLY A 499 -12.94 -7.86 31.95
N GLY A 500 -11.70 -7.74 31.41
CA GLY A 500 -10.84 -8.86 31.03
C GLY A 500 -11.05 -9.38 29.60
N ALA A 501 -11.93 -8.77 28.81
CA ALA A 501 -12.11 -9.04 27.38
C ALA A 501 -11.69 -7.81 26.55
N ALA A 502 -11.48 -7.98 25.26
CA ALA A 502 -11.20 -6.85 24.35
C ALA A 502 -12.30 -5.78 24.46
N ALA A 503 -11.92 -4.52 24.56
CA ALA A 503 -12.83 -3.39 24.73
C ALA A 503 -13.44 -2.99 23.39
N GLN A 504 -14.41 -3.77 22.93
CA GLN A 504 -15.11 -3.51 21.65
C GLN A 504 -15.93 -2.22 21.68
N LYS A 505 -16.32 -1.73 20.50
CA LYS A 505 -17.11 -0.50 20.32
C LYS A 505 -16.36 0.76 20.78
N LEU A 506 -15.08 0.80 20.48
CA LEU A 506 -14.25 1.99 20.57
C LEU A 506 -13.82 2.39 19.15
N ASP A 507 -13.80 3.69 18.94
CA ASP A 507 -13.29 4.37 17.76
C ASP A 507 -12.23 5.36 18.27
N LEU A 508 -11.01 4.86 18.47
CA LEU A 508 -10.00 5.59 19.22
C LEU A 508 -9.25 6.55 18.31
N GLU A 509 -9.38 7.84 18.60
CA GLU A 509 -8.75 8.89 17.81
C GLU A 509 -7.73 9.71 18.61
N GLY A 510 -7.76 9.64 19.91
CA GLY A 510 -6.84 10.43 20.73
C GLY A 510 -6.33 9.71 21.97
N ILE A 511 -5.10 10.06 22.39
CA ILE A 511 -4.42 9.50 23.56
C ILE A 511 -3.64 10.57 24.31
N THR A 512 -3.72 10.58 25.66
CA THR A 512 -2.85 11.38 26.53
C THR A 512 -2.51 10.65 27.81
N LEU A 513 -1.44 11.06 28.49
CA LEU A 513 -1.02 10.47 29.76
C LEU A 513 -1.97 10.87 30.91
N ASP A 514 -2.25 9.94 31.83
CA ASP A 514 -3.07 10.22 33.02
C ASP A 514 -2.29 10.77 34.23
N GLY A 515 -0.96 10.87 34.09
CA GLY A 515 -0.05 11.29 35.15
C GLY A 515 0.11 10.28 36.31
N LYS A 516 -0.41 9.03 36.11
CA LYS A 516 -0.36 7.93 37.13
C LYS A 516 0.17 6.63 36.51
N GLY A 517 0.75 6.73 35.31
CA GLY A 517 1.30 5.59 34.55
C GLY A 517 0.27 4.89 33.67
N GLY A 518 -0.89 5.47 33.46
CA GLY A 518 -1.93 5.08 32.53
C GLY A 518 -2.22 6.17 31.52
N PHE A 519 -3.37 6.04 30.84
CA PHE A 519 -3.76 6.89 29.73
C PHE A 519 -5.20 7.36 29.85
N TRP A 520 -5.50 8.52 29.26
CA TRP A 520 -6.82 8.93 28.85
C TRP A 520 -6.91 8.80 27.32
N LEU A 521 -8.01 8.23 26.87
CA LEU A 521 -8.29 8.00 25.44
C LEU A 521 -9.57 8.76 25.09
N ALA A 522 -9.60 9.31 23.89
CA ALA A 522 -10.80 9.83 23.25
C ALA A 522 -11.29 8.82 22.22
N SER A 523 -12.61 8.61 22.17
CA SER A 523 -13.26 7.77 21.18
C SER A 523 -14.24 8.63 20.38
N GLU A 524 -14.08 8.65 19.08
CA GLU A 524 -15.07 9.18 18.15
C GLU A 524 -16.33 8.32 18.20
N GLY A 525 -17.47 8.94 18.10
CA GLY A 525 -18.73 8.21 18.12
C GLY A 525 -19.36 8.09 16.74
N ASP A 526 -20.05 7.00 16.54
CA ASP A 526 -20.94 6.79 15.39
C ASP A 526 -22.27 6.18 15.86
N ALA A 527 -23.29 7.00 15.91
CA ALA A 527 -24.62 6.55 16.37
C ALA A 527 -25.21 5.46 15.48
N ALA A 528 -24.90 5.42 14.18
CA ALA A 528 -25.37 4.40 13.26
C ALA A 528 -24.73 3.03 13.55
N LYS A 529 -23.48 3.03 14.04
CA LYS A 529 -22.75 1.81 14.44
C LYS A 529 -22.91 1.49 15.94
N LEU A 530 -23.67 2.30 16.70
CA LEU A 530 -23.83 2.19 18.16
C LEU A 530 -22.50 2.34 18.90
N VAL A 531 -21.61 3.20 18.41
CA VAL A 531 -20.41 3.65 19.08
C VAL A 531 -20.69 5.00 19.73
N GLY A 532 -20.40 5.14 21.04
CA GLY A 532 -20.63 6.39 21.77
C GLY A 532 -19.39 7.26 21.77
N HIS A 533 -19.57 8.57 21.59
CA HIS A 533 -18.51 9.53 21.93
C HIS A 533 -18.17 9.42 23.42
N GLY A 534 -16.90 9.36 23.76
CA GLY A 534 -16.53 9.22 25.16
C GLY A 534 -15.05 9.29 25.46
N LEU A 535 -14.77 9.42 26.76
CA LEU A 535 -13.41 9.37 27.29
C LEU A 535 -13.23 8.10 28.11
N TYR A 536 -12.07 7.50 27.98
CA TYR A 536 -11.75 6.26 28.71
C TYR A 536 -10.44 6.41 29.46
N ASN A 537 -10.47 6.18 30.77
CA ASN A 537 -9.24 6.10 31.56
C ASN A 537 -8.76 4.64 31.58
N VAL A 538 -7.55 4.43 31.15
CA VAL A 538 -6.93 3.10 31.01
C VAL A 538 -5.66 3.04 31.85
N ASN A 539 -5.51 1.98 32.66
CA ASN A 539 -4.30 1.82 33.48
C ASN A 539 -3.11 1.24 32.63
N ALA A 540 -1.93 1.18 33.26
CA ALA A 540 -0.71 0.64 32.64
C ALA A 540 -0.79 -0.83 32.14
N LYS A 541 -1.91 -1.53 32.40
CA LYS A 541 -2.15 -2.90 31.92
C LYS A 541 -3.19 -2.96 30.79
N GLY A 542 -3.61 -1.83 30.24
CA GLY A 542 -4.64 -1.77 29.22
C GLY A 542 -6.07 -1.93 29.75
N GLU A 543 -6.30 -1.96 31.08
CA GLU A 543 -7.65 -2.13 31.62
C GLU A 543 -8.38 -0.79 31.74
N ILE A 544 -9.59 -0.68 31.19
CA ILE A 544 -10.46 0.49 31.37
C ILE A 544 -10.89 0.58 32.83
N LYS A 545 -10.65 1.72 33.47
CA LYS A 545 -10.99 2.04 34.87
C LYS A 545 -12.15 3.03 35.00
N ALA A 546 -12.33 3.88 33.98
CA ALA A 546 -13.46 4.80 33.94
C ALA A 546 -13.89 5.00 32.49
N GLU A 547 -15.20 5.14 32.30
CA GLU A 547 -15.85 5.48 31.03
C GLU A 547 -16.71 6.72 31.29
N ILE A 548 -16.48 7.78 30.52
CA ILE A 548 -17.12 9.09 30.66
C ILE A 548 -17.83 9.42 29.36
N GLY A 549 -19.14 9.32 29.34
CA GLY A 549 -19.96 9.75 28.20
C GLY A 549 -20.10 11.27 28.14
N LEU A 550 -20.42 11.81 26.99
CA LEU A 550 -20.75 13.22 26.83
C LEU A 550 -22.04 13.59 27.56
N PRO A 551 -22.15 14.82 28.11
CA PRO A 551 -23.39 15.30 28.69
C PRO A 551 -24.50 15.43 27.62
N VAL A 552 -25.75 15.30 28.06
CA VAL A 552 -26.91 15.26 27.16
C VAL A 552 -27.05 16.52 26.32
N GLU A 553 -26.58 17.64 26.83
CA GLU A 553 -26.60 18.94 26.15
C GLU A 553 -25.70 18.96 24.90
N LEU A 554 -24.60 18.21 24.92
CA LEU A 554 -23.70 18.02 23.74
C LEU A 554 -24.26 17.00 22.76
N LEU A 555 -24.90 15.92 23.27
CA LEU A 555 -25.45 14.88 22.44
C LEU A 555 -26.56 15.34 21.47
N ALA A 556 -27.24 16.44 21.79
CA ALA A 556 -28.32 16.97 20.96
C ALA A 556 -27.84 17.47 19.59
N GLY A 557 -26.60 17.95 19.51
CA GLY A 557 -26.00 18.47 18.26
C GLY A 557 -24.99 17.55 17.61
N GLN A 558 -24.65 16.42 18.22
CA GLN A 558 -23.57 15.55 17.78
C GLN A 558 -23.77 15.00 16.36
N THR A 559 -22.67 14.82 15.66
CA THR A 559 -22.57 14.05 14.42
C THR A 559 -21.58 12.90 14.61
N ARG A 560 -21.28 12.11 13.57
CA ARG A 560 -20.24 11.08 13.64
C ARG A 560 -18.82 11.68 13.76
N PHE A 561 -18.63 12.95 13.39
CA PHE A 561 -17.34 13.65 13.40
C PHE A 561 -17.08 14.24 14.80
N GLY A 562 -16.54 13.42 15.68
CA GLY A 562 -16.49 13.67 17.12
C GLY A 562 -15.12 13.97 17.70
N LEU A 563 -14.76 13.20 18.73
CA LEU A 563 -13.53 13.44 19.49
C LEU A 563 -12.32 12.84 18.78
N GLU A 564 -11.53 13.68 18.12
CA GLU A 564 -10.30 13.28 17.43
C GLU A 564 -9.10 13.22 18.38
N GLY A 565 -8.50 14.31 18.74
CA GLY A 565 -7.38 14.35 19.67
C GLY A 565 -7.79 14.58 21.12
N ILE A 566 -6.91 14.23 22.05
CA ILE A 566 -7.03 14.53 23.47
C ILE A 566 -5.69 14.91 24.09
N THR A 567 -5.67 15.95 24.92
CA THR A 567 -4.48 16.32 25.69
C THR A 567 -4.83 16.67 27.13
N SER A 568 -3.86 16.57 28.05
CA SER A 568 -4.00 16.97 29.45
C SER A 568 -3.23 18.26 29.71
N VAL A 569 -3.91 19.21 30.37
CA VAL A 569 -3.33 20.47 30.84
C VAL A 569 -3.42 20.52 32.34
N GLY A 570 -2.34 20.89 33.02
CA GLY A 570 -2.24 20.83 34.50
C GLY A 570 -1.93 19.42 35.00
N THR A 571 -1.87 19.25 36.31
CA THR A 571 -1.53 17.97 36.96
C THR A 571 -2.38 17.69 38.19
N GLY A 572 -2.54 16.43 38.57
CA GLY A 572 -3.27 16.02 39.78
C GLY A 572 -4.73 16.45 39.77
N ASP A 573 -5.13 17.18 40.79
CA ASP A 573 -6.52 17.64 40.92
C ASP A 573 -6.89 18.82 40.00
N ASP A 574 -5.88 19.51 39.48
CA ASP A 574 -6.04 20.64 38.56
C ASP A 574 -5.95 20.20 37.08
N MET A 575 -5.80 18.89 36.83
CA MET A 575 -5.78 18.34 35.46
C MET A 575 -7.11 18.63 34.77
N THR A 576 -7.02 19.17 33.56
CA THR A 576 -8.14 19.34 32.64
C THR A 576 -7.78 18.65 31.32
N LEU A 577 -8.66 17.77 30.89
CA LEU A 577 -8.56 17.14 29.56
C LEU A 577 -9.18 18.08 28.52
N TRP A 578 -8.49 18.29 27.43
CA TRP A 578 -8.97 19.04 26.28
C TRP A 578 -9.04 18.13 25.05
N MET A 579 -10.16 18.18 24.34
CA MET A 579 -10.44 17.35 23.18
C MET A 579 -10.77 18.24 21.97
N ALA A 580 -10.21 17.89 20.81
CA ALA A 580 -10.59 18.47 19.55
C ALA A 580 -11.82 17.76 18.99
N VAL A 581 -12.84 18.51 18.57
CA VAL A 581 -13.97 17.98 17.79
C VAL A 581 -13.64 18.13 16.31
N GLN A 582 -13.75 17.06 15.55
CA GLN A 582 -13.28 17.04 14.16
C GLN A 582 -13.97 18.10 13.29
N ARG A 583 -15.29 18.10 13.28
CA ARG A 583 -16.08 18.98 12.42
C ARG A 583 -17.23 19.62 13.17
N GLU A 584 -17.89 20.59 12.52
CA GLU A 584 -19.05 21.27 13.13
C GLU A 584 -20.16 20.27 13.46
N TRP A 585 -20.68 20.35 14.66
CA TRP A 585 -21.91 19.70 15.06
C TRP A 585 -23.13 20.58 14.75
N GLY A 586 -24.34 20.01 14.84
CA GLY A 586 -25.55 20.69 14.44
C GLY A 586 -25.88 21.98 15.22
N ASP A 587 -25.23 22.23 16.36
CA ASP A 587 -25.35 23.44 17.18
C ASP A 587 -24.17 24.42 17.03
N ASP A 588 -23.18 24.08 16.15
CA ASP A 588 -22.05 24.97 15.90
C ASP A 588 -22.33 26.01 14.82
N GLU A 589 -21.65 27.13 14.93
CA GLU A 589 -21.60 28.12 13.86
C GLU A 589 -20.73 27.60 12.71
N LYS A 590 -21.15 27.82 11.48
CA LYS A 590 -20.38 27.42 10.30
C LYS A 590 -18.96 28.01 10.32
N GLY A 591 -17.95 27.16 10.09
CA GLY A 591 -16.54 27.53 10.14
C GLY A 591 -15.99 27.59 11.57
N SER A 592 -16.62 26.93 12.52
CA SER A 592 -16.17 26.88 13.90
C SER A 592 -16.51 25.54 14.55
N VAL A 593 -15.59 24.97 15.28
CA VAL A 593 -15.76 23.71 16.02
C VAL A 593 -15.52 23.93 17.51
N LYS A 594 -15.87 22.96 18.33
CA LYS A 594 -15.62 22.98 19.76
C LYS A 594 -14.24 22.37 20.09
N LEU A 595 -13.50 23.01 20.99
CA LEU A 595 -12.55 22.32 21.85
C LEU A 595 -13.25 22.06 23.20
N LEU A 596 -13.54 20.79 23.47
CA LEU A 596 -14.21 20.39 24.69
C LEU A 596 -13.21 20.29 25.85
N SER A 597 -13.64 20.59 27.06
CA SER A 597 -12.85 20.39 28.25
C SER A 597 -13.59 19.50 29.26
N TYR A 598 -12.85 18.68 30.00
CA TYR A 598 -13.35 17.86 31.08
C TYR A 598 -12.37 17.82 32.26
N ASN A 599 -12.83 18.15 33.49
CA ASN A 599 -12.02 17.99 34.67
C ASN A 599 -12.38 16.66 35.38
N PRO A 600 -11.46 15.68 35.44
CA PRO A 600 -11.77 14.36 36.02
C PRO A 600 -12.14 14.37 37.50
N LYS A 601 -11.71 15.39 38.26
CA LYS A 601 -12.04 15.53 39.71
C LYS A 601 -13.39 16.17 39.95
N SER A 602 -13.64 17.35 39.37
CA SER A 602 -14.94 18.03 39.50
C SER A 602 -16.04 17.42 38.68
N LYS A 603 -15.67 16.67 37.62
CA LYS A 603 -16.56 16.08 36.58
C LYS A 603 -17.32 17.15 35.80
N GLU A 604 -16.77 18.33 35.70
CA GLU A 604 -17.34 19.45 34.96
C GLU A 604 -16.86 19.44 33.52
N TRP A 605 -17.82 19.66 32.61
CA TRP A 605 -17.59 19.87 31.19
C TRP A 605 -17.66 21.34 30.85
N GLY A 606 -16.87 21.75 29.87
CA GLY A 606 -16.91 23.08 29.28
C GLY A 606 -16.41 23.04 27.85
N ALA A 607 -16.42 24.19 27.18
CA ALA A 607 -15.91 24.29 25.83
C ALA A 607 -15.41 25.69 25.48
N VAL A 608 -14.59 25.78 24.47
CA VAL A 608 -14.29 27.00 23.71
C VAL A 608 -14.58 26.78 22.25
N ARG A 609 -14.78 27.84 21.47
CA ARG A 609 -14.88 27.78 20.01
C ARG A 609 -13.50 27.94 19.37
N TYR A 610 -13.23 27.07 18.38
CA TYR A 610 -12.05 27.15 17.55
C TYR A 610 -12.47 27.49 16.11
N PRO A 611 -11.99 28.61 15.54
CA PRO A 611 -12.31 29.00 14.17
C PRO A 611 -11.52 28.15 13.18
N LEU A 612 -12.21 27.46 12.25
CA LEU A 612 -11.59 26.71 11.16
C LEU A 612 -11.17 27.64 10.02
N GLU A 613 -10.17 27.20 9.23
CA GLU A 613 -9.91 27.77 7.93
C GLU A 613 -11.08 27.48 6.98
N ALA A 614 -11.21 28.33 5.96
CA ALA A 614 -12.23 28.10 4.93
C ALA A 614 -11.87 26.86 4.11
N PRO A 615 -12.80 25.91 3.91
CA PRO A 615 -12.53 24.78 3.06
C PRO A 615 -12.36 25.24 1.60
N GLY A 616 -11.40 24.63 0.89
CA GLY A 616 -11.31 24.68 -0.56
C GLY A 616 -12.31 23.71 -1.19
N GLU A 617 -11.81 22.65 -1.81
CA GLU A 617 -12.61 21.47 -2.15
C GLU A 617 -12.74 20.55 -0.94
N GLY A 618 -13.85 19.81 -0.81
CA GLY A 618 -14.11 18.92 0.30
C GLY A 618 -14.45 19.64 1.62
N TRP A 619 -13.83 19.21 2.72
CA TRP A 619 -14.06 19.72 4.06
C TRP A 619 -12.74 19.95 4.81
N VAL A 620 -12.81 20.75 5.88
CA VAL A 620 -11.71 21.01 6.83
C VAL A 620 -12.12 20.54 8.20
N GLY A 621 -11.21 19.93 8.93
CA GLY A 621 -11.43 19.45 10.30
C GLY A 621 -10.16 19.44 11.13
N LEU A 622 -10.34 19.12 12.42
CA LEU A 622 -9.24 18.91 13.37
C LEU A 622 -8.95 17.42 13.48
N SER A 623 -7.69 17.05 13.59
CA SER A 623 -7.26 15.66 13.78
C SER A 623 -6.57 15.42 15.12
N GLU A 624 -5.86 16.40 15.68
CA GLU A 624 -5.11 16.17 16.91
C GLU A 624 -5.03 17.45 17.76
N ILE A 625 -4.89 17.29 19.08
CA ILE A 625 -4.55 18.33 20.03
C ILE A 625 -3.48 17.85 21.01
N SER A 626 -2.34 18.55 21.10
CA SER A 626 -1.21 18.17 21.95
C SER A 626 -0.70 19.36 22.76
N ALA A 627 -0.59 19.23 24.07
CA ALA A 627 -0.09 20.28 24.96
C ALA A 627 1.44 20.25 25.05
N HIS A 628 2.09 21.41 24.90
CA HIS A 628 3.52 21.56 25.14
C HIS A 628 3.84 22.98 25.60
N GLY A 629 4.62 23.10 26.67
CA GLY A 629 4.95 24.41 27.27
C GLY A 629 3.70 25.16 27.73
N ASP A 630 3.47 26.36 27.25
CA ASP A 630 2.34 27.22 27.56
C ASP A 630 1.27 27.27 26.46
N HIS A 631 1.32 26.32 25.50
CA HIS A 631 0.38 26.22 24.39
C HIS A 631 -0.22 24.80 24.24
N VAL A 632 -1.37 24.74 23.58
CA VAL A 632 -1.85 23.53 22.91
C VAL A 632 -1.64 23.70 21.42
N TYR A 633 -1.22 22.63 20.77
CA TYR A 633 -0.97 22.53 19.32
C TYR A 633 -2.07 21.69 18.70
N ILE A 634 -2.60 22.13 17.57
CA ILE A 634 -3.78 21.55 16.94
C ILE A 634 -3.49 21.32 15.47
N VAL A 635 -3.70 20.10 15.01
CA VAL A 635 -3.65 19.75 13.58
C VAL A 635 -4.99 20.07 12.94
N GLU A 636 -4.96 20.89 11.91
CA GLU A 636 -6.11 21.24 11.07
C GLU A 636 -5.84 20.85 9.64
N ARG A 637 -6.69 20.03 9.03
CA ARG A 637 -6.48 19.49 7.69
C ARG A 637 -7.74 19.50 6.83
N ASP A 638 -7.54 19.54 5.50
CA ASP A 638 -8.55 19.14 4.53
C ASP A 638 -8.54 17.60 4.34
N ASN A 639 -9.54 17.08 3.62
CA ASN A 639 -9.64 15.68 3.24
C ASN A 639 -9.14 15.44 1.80
N GLN A 640 -8.19 16.23 1.33
CA GLN A 640 -7.71 16.15 -0.04
C GLN A 640 -6.37 15.42 -0.12
N ILE A 641 -6.12 14.80 -1.29
CA ILE A 641 -4.95 13.96 -1.59
C ILE A 641 -4.14 14.61 -2.72
N GLY A 642 -2.85 14.32 -2.77
CA GLY A 642 -1.95 14.72 -3.84
C GLY A 642 -1.89 16.24 -4.02
N ASP A 643 -2.02 16.70 -5.26
CA ASP A 643 -1.98 18.12 -5.58
C ASP A 643 -3.27 18.88 -5.22
N ASN A 644 -4.35 18.17 -4.89
CA ASN A 644 -5.60 18.78 -4.40
C ASN A 644 -5.51 19.17 -2.92
N ALA A 645 -4.62 18.55 -2.13
CA ALA A 645 -4.38 18.93 -0.75
C ALA A 645 -3.86 20.38 -0.64
N LYS A 646 -4.54 21.21 0.14
CA LYS A 646 -4.22 22.63 0.31
C LYS A 646 -4.04 23.05 1.76
N LEU A 647 -4.58 22.26 2.69
CA LEU A 647 -4.55 22.56 4.12
C LEU A 647 -4.16 21.32 4.92
N LYS A 648 -2.93 21.27 5.41
CA LYS A 648 -2.49 20.34 6.44
C LYS A 648 -1.53 21.13 7.33
N LYS A 649 -2.07 21.78 8.38
CA LYS A 649 -1.33 22.77 9.16
C LYS A 649 -1.39 22.50 10.64
N LEU A 650 -0.34 22.96 11.33
CA LEU A 650 -0.27 23.03 12.78
C LEU A 650 -0.56 24.45 13.25
N TYR A 651 -1.53 24.57 14.11
CA TYR A 651 -1.82 25.82 14.82
C TYR A 651 -1.52 25.67 16.31
N ARG A 652 -1.31 26.79 17.02
CA ARG A 652 -1.22 26.80 18.48
C ARG A 652 -2.21 27.78 19.09
N VAL A 653 -2.67 27.45 20.30
CA VAL A 653 -3.51 28.32 21.15
C VAL A 653 -2.86 28.42 22.52
N ALA A 654 -2.73 29.62 23.09
CA ALA A 654 -2.17 29.79 24.43
C ALA A 654 -3.07 29.13 25.48
N ILE A 655 -2.50 28.34 26.40
CA ILE A 655 -3.25 27.69 27.46
C ILE A 655 -3.97 28.73 28.34
N ALA A 656 -3.41 29.93 28.48
CA ALA A 656 -4.03 31.04 29.22
C ALA A 656 -5.37 31.52 28.62
N ASP A 657 -5.60 31.24 27.30
CA ASP A 657 -6.82 31.61 26.61
C ASP A 657 -7.84 30.46 26.53
N LEU A 658 -7.46 29.26 26.96
CA LEU A 658 -8.37 28.13 27.13
C LEU A 658 -9.23 28.30 28.40
N LYS A 659 -10.18 29.22 28.34
CA LYS A 659 -11.14 29.53 29.41
C LYS A 659 -12.49 28.95 29.07
N PRO A 660 -12.82 27.71 29.52
CA PRO A 660 -14.02 27.05 29.08
C PRO A 660 -15.27 27.77 29.50
N GLY A 661 -16.16 28.06 28.55
CA GLY A 661 -17.53 28.47 28.78
C GLY A 661 -18.39 27.27 29.18
N LYS A 662 -19.57 27.52 29.72
CA LYS A 662 -20.51 26.48 30.12
C LYS A 662 -21.24 25.94 28.88
N ILE A 663 -21.39 24.63 28.80
CA ILE A 663 -22.13 23.97 27.73
C ILE A 663 -23.58 24.47 27.70
N GLY A 664 -24.10 24.81 26.51
CA GLY A 664 -25.44 25.36 26.30
C GLY A 664 -25.53 26.88 26.45
N GLU A 665 -24.43 27.55 26.79
CA GLU A 665 -24.31 29.01 26.81
C GLU A 665 -23.40 29.49 25.65
N GLU A 666 -23.29 30.81 25.45
CA GLU A 666 -22.35 31.38 24.46
C GLU A 666 -20.91 31.04 24.85
N LEU A 667 -20.20 30.41 23.93
CA LEU A 667 -18.82 29.93 24.18
C LEU A 667 -17.80 31.00 23.80
N PRO A 668 -16.73 31.19 24.59
CA PRO A 668 -15.63 32.06 24.19
C PRO A 668 -14.88 31.48 23.00
N THR A 669 -14.46 32.35 22.07
CA THR A 669 -13.68 31.98 20.89
C THR A 669 -12.20 32.18 21.17
N VAL A 670 -11.37 31.17 20.86
CA VAL A 670 -9.93 31.26 21.00
C VAL A 670 -9.29 31.92 19.78
N VAL A 671 -8.06 32.44 19.94
CA VAL A 671 -7.24 32.95 18.86
C VAL A 671 -6.17 31.91 18.57
N LYS A 672 -6.07 31.47 17.31
CA LYS A 672 -5.04 30.53 16.85
C LYS A 672 -3.92 31.25 16.13
N GLU A 673 -2.73 30.67 16.18
CA GLU A 673 -1.53 31.12 15.46
C GLU A 673 -0.98 29.96 14.65
N GLU A 674 -0.71 30.16 13.36
CA GLU A 674 -0.10 29.15 12.48
C GLU A 674 1.37 28.92 12.91
N VAL A 675 1.77 27.65 13.03
CA VAL A 675 3.12 27.23 13.44
C VAL A 675 3.87 26.54 12.32
N HIS A 676 3.18 25.68 11.56
CA HIS A 676 3.80 24.83 10.55
C HIS A 676 2.82 24.42 9.45
N ASP A 677 3.34 24.25 8.22
CA ASP A 677 2.61 23.68 7.09
C ASP A 677 3.23 22.32 6.76
N PHE A 678 2.46 21.24 6.91
CA PHE A 678 2.92 19.87 6.68
C PHE A 678 2.94 19.45 5.21
N ILE A 679 2.28 20.19 4.29
CA ILE A 679 2.24 19.81 2.87
C ILE A 679 3.64 19.70 2.26
N PRO A 680 4.59 20.63 2.51
CA PRO A 680 5.96 20.47 2.04
C PRO A 680 6.66 19.22 2.58
N ASP A 681 6.44 18.88 3.85
CA ASP A 681 7.03 17.69 4.48
C ASP A 681 6.50 16.40 3.83
N LEU A 682 5.16 16.30 3.69
CA LEU A 682 4.50 15.17 3.04
C LEU A 682 4.95 15.03 1.58
N LYS A 683 5.01 16.14 0.83
CA LYS A 683 5.52 16.10 -0.55
C LYS A 683 6.97 15.63 -0.64
N ALA A 684 7.81 16.02 0.29
CA ALA A 684 9.20 15.59 0.33
C ALA A 684 9.32 14.10 0.71
N ALA A 685 8.51 13.64 1.66
CA ALA A 685 8.50 12.24 2.12
C ALA A 685 7.97 11.27 1.06
N THR A 686 6.95 11.68 0.29
CA THR A 686 6.20 10.81 -0.63
C THR A 686 6.47 11.09 -2.10
N ASN A 687 7.36 12.03 -2.42
CA ASN A 687 7.63 12.50 -3.79
C ASN A 687 6.35 12.90 -4.57
N GLY A 688 5.50 13.68 -3.89
CA GLY A 688 4.29 14.27 -4.45
C GLY A 688 2.98 13.54 -4.15
N TYR A 689 3.02 12.30 -3.67
CA TYR A 689 1.82 11.56 -3.25
C TYR A 689 1.41 11.96 -1.82
N VAL A 690 0.82 13.15 -1.67
CA VAL A 690 0.33 13.64 -0.37
C VAL A 690 -0.87 12.80 0.06
N VAL A 691 -0.74 12.09 1.18
CA VAL A 691 -1.82 11.28 1.75
C VAL A 691 -2.87 12.15 2.46
N ASP A 692 -4.08 11.63 2.62
CA ASP A 692 -5.20 12.35 3.22
C ASP A 692 -4.98 12.61 4.72
N LYS A 693 -4.84 11.54 5.49
CA LYS A 693 -5.04 11.53 6.94
C LYS A 693 -3.77 11.79 7.73
N LEU A 694 -3.44 13.05 7.97
CA LEU A 694 -2.48 13.43 9.00
C LEU A 694 -3.23 13.43 10.36
N GLU A 695 -3.06 12.38 11.18
CA GLU A 695 -3.88 12.16 12.37
C GLU A 695 -3.13 12.41 13.68
N GLY A 696 -1.90 11.92 13.84
CA GLY A 696 -1.20 12.06 15.11
C GLY A 696 -0.11 13.15 15.11
N PHE A 697 -0.04 13.92 16.20
CA PHE A 697 1.02 14.89 16.46
C PHE A 697 1.35 14.96 17.95
N ALA A 698 2.63 14.82 18.33
CA ALA A 698 3.05 14.89 19.72
C ALA A 698 4.46 15.45 19.90
N PHE A 699 4.73 15.91 21.13
CA PHE A 699 6.09 16.22 21.60
C PHE A 699 6.60 15.09 22.49
N ASP A 700 7.86 14.69 22.33
CA ASP A 700 8.53 13.79 23.25
C ASP A 700 9.05 14.52 24.51
N ALA A 701 9.61 13.77 25.47
CA ALA A 701 10.18 14.32 26.70
C ALA A 701 11.34 15.31 26.49
N ALA A 702 11.97 15.34 25.32
CA ALA A 702 13.01 16.30 24.96
C ALA A 702 12.46 17.53 24.20
N GLY A 703 11.15 17.59 23.96
CA GLY A 703 10.49 18.66 23.21
C GLY A 703 10.61 18.54 21.69
N LYS A 704 11.03 17.38 21.18
CA LYS A 704 10.98 17.10 19.74
C LYS A 704 9.56 16.77 19.31
N ALA A 705 9.15 17.35 18.20
CA ALA A 705 7.83 17.12 17.63
C ALA A 705 7.86 15.95 16.62
N PHE A 706 6.81 15.14 16.63
CA PHE A 706 6.61 14.01 15.71
C PHE A 706 5.20 14.06 15.14
N ALA A 707 5.05 13.57 13.91
CA ALA A 707 3.77 13.43 13.26
C ALA A 707 3.64 12.05 12.61
N VAL A 708 2.41 11.57 12.46
CA VAL A 708 2.07 10.30 11.82
C VAL A 708 0.80 10.43 10.99
N THR A 709 0.75 9.70 9.87
CA THR A 709 -0.46 9.56 9.05
C THR A 709 -1.14 8.23 9.34
N ASP A 710 -2.47 8.23 9.30
CA ASP A 710 -3.28 7.02 9.26
C ASP A 710 -3.31 6.45 7.84
N ASN A 711 -3.31 5.13 7.73
CA ASN A 711 -3.32 4.39 6.47
C ASN A 711 -4.63 3.62 6.20
N ASP A 712 -5.70 3.93 6.92
CA ASP A 712 -7.03 3.31 6.76
C ASP A 712 -7.04 1.77 6.80
N GLY A 713 -6.01 1.15 7.42
CA GLY A 713 -5.87 -0.31 7.41
C GLY A 713 -5.66 -0.89 6.01
N VAL A 714 -5.20 -0.09 5.07
CA VAL A 714 -4.81 -0.39 3.67
C VAL A 714 -5.95 -0.42 2.65
N ASP A 715 -7.09 -0.86 2.97
CA ASP A 715 -8.20 -1.28 2.09
C ASP A 715 -8.57 -0.28 0.95
N ASP A 716 -8.85 0.98 1.29
CA ASP A 716 -9.23 2.03 0.33
C ASP A 716 -8.14 3.13 0.23
N SER A 717 -6.89 2.76 0.50
CA SER A 717 -5.75 3.66 0.51
C SER A 717 -4.49 2.96 0.02
N SER A 718 -3.44 3.71 -0.23
CA SER A 718 -2.12 3.13 -0.56
C SER A 718 -1.46 2.39 0.61
N GLY A 719 -2.06 2.38 1.79
CA GLY A 719 -1.49 1.78 2.99
C GLY A 719 -0.26 2.50 3.54
N GLU A 720 0.19 3.57 2.92
CA GLU A 720 1.43 4.25 3.24
C GLU A 720 1.31 5.04 4.55
N THR A 721 2.11 4.67 5.56
CA THR A 721 2.23 5.42 6.81
C THR A 721 3.48 6.28 6.79
N VAL A 722 3.31 7.59 6.86
CA VAL A 722 4.39 8.57 7.01
C VAL A 722 4.57 8.89 8.49
N PHE A 723 5.78 8.65 9.02
CA PHE A 723 6.14 8.96 10.40
C PHE A 723 7.46 9.72 10.43
N TRP A 724 7.46 10.94 10.99
CA TRP A 724 8.67 11.77 10.97
C TRP A 724 8.80 12.71 12.17
N GLU A 725 10.06 13.16 12.42
CA GLU A 725 10.36 14.27 13.33
C GLU A 725 10.07 15.59 12.60
N VAL A 726 9.17 16.40 13.12
CA VAL A 726 8.74 17.68 12.56
C VAL A 726 9.70 18.78 13.02
N ASN A 727 10.29 19.52 12.09
CA ASN A 727 11.18 20.63 12.41
C ASN A 727 10.39 21.93 12.60
N LEU A 728 9.99 22.21 13.83
CA LEU A 728 9.31 23.46 14.19
C LEU A 728 10.33 24.58 14.32
N GLN A 729 10.37 25.51 13.35
CA GLN A 729 11.27 26.67 13.43
C GLN A 729 10.78 27.65 14.53
N GLY A 730 11.57 27.82 15.59
CA GLY A 730 11.40 28.90 16.56
C GLY A 730 10.56 28.59 17.82
N THR A 731 10.38 27.33 18.18
CA THR A 731 9.68 26.90 19.42
C THR A 731 10.64 26.51 20.55
N ASN A 732 11.71 27.31 20.77
CA ASN A 732 12.59 27.18 21.96
C ASN A 732 12.13 28.10 23.07
#